data_f4ff1640193755089a066a44564a3bdb
#
_entry.id   f4ff1640193755089a066a44564a3bdb
#
_cell.length_a   1.000
_cell.length_b   1.000
_cell.length_c   1.000
_cell.angle_alpha   90.00
_cell.angle_beta   90.00
_cell.angle_gamma   90.00
#
_symmetry.space_group_name_H-M   'P 1'
#
loop_
_entity.id
_entity.type
_entity.pdbx_description
1 polymer ?
#
loop_
_entity_poly.entity_id
_entity_poly.type
_entity_poly.pdbx_seq_one_letter_code
_entity_poly.pdbx_strand_id
1 'polypeptide(L)'
;MRQQYISYQECVDFFREAEKSHPDLFKVTTIGKTWEERDMIVVTISKDMENADTNPALFYTGSIHAREWVGIELAVGYGRHLLEHIEFDPQLNMMLERSTFYIVPCANPDGFEYSRNHFSFWRKNRRQNADGSFGVDLNRNFSIGYAPSKNTSSNVYSGPQPFSEPETAALRDFVVAHPNISIALDYHSQGNVFFPAHNFIHEDALDATDLNTLSANMAEEIRKVSGREYGVHMGKPPTHLISGSGREFYYSQGALALTVEVGSRNISDYQENMLEHINENIAGLTYALSEVPNYQKETHLPRVDNFIVASVDSREVELTWDYPSDQTVYFEIYRSLKNKGYTQSSNRVGTTMSHSFVDQQLDSATNYYYFIRAVCKKRYIKSPFAPVIGARTNPDKTMFSKILFPLKSEIGYVGEKTTKNKEHFGENSLFVGISENKGVCYGMTGFTLESIPENAVIKTARISYYPMNRVSVQVEKFGEWRVGIVDERTIENLSSFEDIKDAKVLGYVGMATKSSQLSQGIWRTYHFNKQERTILQGSLKRRNILFRMEGPTNLPLSRGSQLMQWDIGYGAYSGGLTFRPKLELTYTLEDAKLELHSQHEYTITKESVKEESLIAGFDKNASRIYGCIEFDMVQILDMQNTIISEAYLEMDARNIKANGNIRYHLEMVKMGDGEKTYDKLHDRDIIERVGYEVSVADLREDHSQRFVFDSLAIEEMVSTIQANEKIVFVIKASSPKAFAKNESVNWLDAKREHRPRLILNYIKKRRNGVAPVTNLRSSVENGMIRLEWKRPDDEEFKGVVVVKNPFHIPSTPYDGQKLYGGMDAYTFDNFGDTEVSKYYAVFAYDEVPNFSEPAVLPYNIED
;
A
#
# COMPACT_ATOMS: atom_id res chain seq x y z
N MET A 1 12.37 -7.18 39.15
CA MET A 1 11.43 -7.32 38.00
C MET A 1 10.28 -8.20 38.43
N ARG A 2 9.04 -7.82 38.08
CA ARG A 2 7.88 -8.67 38.29
C ARG A 2 8.02 -9.94 37.46
N GLN A 3 7.50 -11.01 38.02
CA GLN A 3 7.54 -12.34 37.38
C GLN A 3 6.14 -12.81 36.93
N GLN A 4 5.11 -11.98 37.13
CA GLN A 4 3.73 -12.29 36.80
C GLN A 4 2.90 -11.03 36.50
N TYR A 5 1.80 -11.22 35.81
CA TYR A 5 0.88 -10.16 35.43
C TYR A 5 0.26 -9.42 36.61
N ILE A 6 0.05 -8.11 36.44
CA ILE A 6 -0.57 -7.23 37.44
C ILE A 6 -2.07 -7.54 37.58
N SER A 7 -2.63 -7.36 38.76
CA SER A 7 -4.09 -7.29 38.98
C SER A 7 -4.61 -5.90 38.65
N TYR A 8 -5.92 -5.81 38.49
CA TYR A 8 -6.56 -4.49 38.29
C TYR A 8 -6.32 -3.57 39.48
N GLN A 9 -6.48 -4.08 40.70
CA GLN A 9 -6.24 -3.29 41.91
C GLN A 9 -4.80 -2.79 42.02
N GLU A 10 -3.80 -3.65 41.75
CA GLU A 10 -2.41 -3.20 41.74
C GLU A 10 -2.13 -2.14 40.67
N CYS A 11 -2.83 -2.17 39.54
CA CYS A 11 -2.76 -1.12 38.51
C CYS A 11 -3.34 0.21 39.02
N VAL A 12 -4.51 0.16 39.65
CA VAL A 12 -5.13 1.36 40.27
C VAL A 12 -4.21 1.95 41.33
N ASP A 13 -3.68 1.10 42.21
CA ASP A 13 -2.76 1.51 43.30
C ASP A 13 -1.49 2.16 42.72
N PHE A 14 -0.93 1.60 41.66
CA PHE A 14 0.23 2.17 40.96
C PHE A 14 -0.04 3.59 40.47
N PHE A 15 -1.16 3.82 39.76
CA PHE A 15 -1.45 5.17 39.25
C PHE A 15 -1.87 6.15 40.32
N ARG A 16 -2.54 5.69 41.40
CA ARG A 16 -2.83 6.53 42.57
C ARG A 16 -1.55 6.95 43.31
N GLU A 17 -0.57 6.10 43.42
CA GLU A 17 0.73 6.45 43.99
C GLU A 17 1.54 7.37 43.06
N ALA A 18 1.45 7.16 41.73
CA ALA A 18 2.03 8.09 40.75
C ALA A 18 1.43 9.49 40.84
N GLU A 19 0.10 9.59 40.96
CA GLU A 19 -0.61 10.88 41.18
C GLU A 19 -0.16 11.55 42.47
N LYS A 20 -0.04 10.81 43.55
CA LYS A 20 0.38 11.32 44.86
C LYS A 20 1.82 11.83 44.86
N SER A 21 2.72 11.12 44.19
CA SER A 21 4.14 11.49 44.08
C SER A 21 4.42 12.57 43.03
N HIS A 22 3.62 12.64 41.96
CA HIS A 22 3.78 13.60 40.86
C HIS A 22 2.41 14.20 40.46
N PRO A 23 1.78 14.99 41.34
CA PRO A 23 0.43 15.55 41.10
C PRO A 23 0.40 16.55 39.92
N ASP A 24 1.57 17.10 39.57
CA ASP A 24 1.68 18.02 38.42
C ASP A 24 1.73 17.30 37.08
N LEU A 25 1.88 15.93 37.10
CA LEU A 25 2.03 15.11 35.91
C LEU A 25 0.91 14.07 35.76
N PHE A 26 0.41 13.52 36.86
CA PHE A 26 -0.61 12.47 36.87
C PHE A 26 -1.87 12.92 37.62
N LYS A 27 -3.03 12.58 37.05
CA LYS A 27 -4.34 12.72 37.71
C LYS A 27 -5.17 11.49 37.41
N VAL A 28 -5.75 10.87 38.43
CA VAL A 28 -6.58 9.65 38.30
C VAL A 28 -8.03 9.99 38.61
N THR A 29 -8.89 9.77 37.61
CA THR A 29 -10.34 10.05 37.70
C THR A 29 -11.13 8.76 37.47
N THR A 30 -12.16 8.53 38.27
CA THR A 30 -13.14 7.48 38.04
C THR A 30 -14.18 7.96 37.04
N ILE A 31 -14.31 7.24 35.89
CA ILE A 31 -15.23 7.60 34.81
C ILE A 31 -16.55 6.79 34.81
N GLY A 32 -16.62 5.75 35.63
CA GLY A 32 -17.80 4.91 35.78
C GLY A 32 -17.55 3.72 36.69
N LYS A 33 -18.59 2.89 36.85
CA LYS A 33 -18.51 1.61 37.55
C LYS A 33 -18.95 0.47 36.66
N THR A 34 -18.34 -0.69 36.83
CA THR A 34 -18.70 -1.91 36.15
C THR A 34 -19.91 -2.62 36.77
N TRP A 35 -20.33 -3.75 36.19
CA TRP A 35 -21.40 -4.58 36.75
C TRP A 35 -21.09 -5.13 38.14
N GLU A 36 -19.84 -5.40 38.47
CA GLU A 36 -19.39 -5.86 39.78
C GLU A 36 -18.89 -4.70 40.66
N GLU A 37 -19.34 -3.46 40.37
CA GLU A 37 -19.09 -2.24 41.17
C GLU A 37 -17.61 -1.82 41.25
N ARG A 38 -16.73 -2.29 40.37
CA ARG A 38 -15.36 -1.80 40.27
C ARG A 38 -15.33 -0.42 39.61
N ASP A 39 -14.49 0.47 40.15
CA ASP A 39 -14.24 1.77 39.53
C ASP A 39 -13.52 1.56 38.20
N MET A 40 -14.00 2.23 37.15
CA MET A 40 -13.25 2.40 35.91
C MET A 40 -12.46 3.68 35.99
N ILE A 41 -11.14 3.61 35.88
CA ILE A 41 -10.28 4.78 35.97
C ILE A 41 -9.79 5.24 34.60
N VAL A 42 -9.62 6.56 34.47
CA VAL A 42 -8.79 7.19 33.45
C VAL A 42 -7.63 7.89 34.15
N VAL A 43 -6.44 7.76 33.59
CA VAL A 43 -5.24 8.47 34.04
C VAL A 43 -4.98 9.59 33.02
N THR A 44 -5.05 10.82 33.49
CA THR A 44 -4.65 12.00 32.72
C THR A 44 -3.18 12.27 32.99
N ILE A 45 -2.38 12.37 31.93
CA ILE A 45 -0.96 12.65 32.00
C ILE A 45 -0.68 13.90 31.15
N SER A 46 -0.19 14.95 31.78
CA SER A 46 0.17 16.21 31.12
C SER A 46 1.11 17.01 32.04
N LYS A 47 2.02 17.78 31.49
CA LYS A 47 2.78 18.80 32.22
C LYS A 47 2.08 20.14 32.27
N ASP A 48 0.95 20.27 31.58
CA ASP A 48 0.06 21.44 31.62
C ASP A 48 -1.34 20.96 32.06
N MET A 49 -1.44 20.60 33.34
CA MET A 49 -2.69 20.05 33.90
C MET A 49 -3.87 21.04 33.87
N GLU A 50 -3.60 22.34 33.90
CA GLU A 50 -4.65 23.35 33.81
C GLU A 50 -5.35 23.34 32.46
N ASN A 51 -4.62 23.03 31.38
CA ASN A 51 -5.11 22.98 30.02
C ASN A 51 -5.24 21.55 29.48
N ALA A 52 -5.16 20.53 30.32
CA ALA A 52 -5.17 19.13 29.90
C ALA A 52 -6.39 18.76 29.02
N ASP A 53 -7.56 19.34 29.32
CA ASP A 53 -8.81 19.07 28.58
C ASP A 53 -8.96 19.91 27.29
N THR A 54 -8.02 20.81 27.02
CA THR A 54 -7.98 21.63 25.79
C THR A 54 -6.77 21.36 24.91
N ASN A 55 -5.66 20.91 25.52
CA ASN A 55 -4.50 20.47 24.77
C ASN A 55 -4.85 19.25 23.93
N PRO A 56 -4.31 19.12 22.69
CA PRO A 56 -4.56 17.95 21.86
C PRO A 56 -4.16 16.67 22.59
N ALA A 57 -4.99 15.63 22.49
CA ALA A 57 -4.85 14.47 23.34
C ALA A 57 -4.68 13.16 22.58
N LEU A 58 -3.82 12.28 23.12
CA LEU A 58 -3.77 10.86 22.84
C LEU A 58 -4.71 10.14 23.80
N PHE A 59 -5.53 9.23 23.28
CA PHE A 59 -6.40 8.38 24.08
C PHE A 59 -6.01 6.91 23.92
N TYR A 60 -5.82 6.22 25.03
CA TYR A 60 -5.46 4.83 25.12
C TYR A 60 -6.53 4.03 25.84
N THR A 61 -6.94 2.91 25.26
CA THR A 61 -7.73 1.88 25.94
C THR A 61 -7.03 0.55 25.91
N GLY A 62 -6.97 -0.12 27.07
CA GLY A 62 -6.37 -1.46 27.18
C GLY A 62 -7.38 -2.48 27.72
N SER A 63 -7.13 -3.75 27.43
CA SER A 63 -7.82 -4.92 28.03
C SER A 63 -9.35 -4.87 27.95
N ILE A 64 -9.90 -4.40 26.83
CA ILE A 64 -11.36 -4.45 26.59
C ILE A 64 -11.86 -5.91 26.47
N HIS A 65 -11.05 -6.79 25.93
CA HIS A 65 -11.28 -8.22 26.02
C HIS A 65 -10.52 -8.78 27.22
N ALA A 66 -11.25 -9.46 28.08
CA ALA A 66 -10.80 -9.94 29.39
C ALA A 66 -9.52 -10.81 29.36
N ARG A 67 -9.33 -11.57 28.28
CA ARG A 67 -8.17 -12.47 28.09
C ARG A 67 -6.94 -11.82 27.47
N GLU A 68 -6.98 -10.52 27.19
CA GLU A 68 -5.91 -9.80 26.52
C GLU A 68 -5.15 -8.93 27.54
N TRP A 69 -4.30 -9.61 28.33
CA TRP A 69 -3.70 -9.02 29.53
C TRP A 69 -2.58 -8.01 29.25
N VAL A 70 -2.12 -7.95 28.00
CA VAL A 70 -1.05 -7.03 27.60
C VAL A 70 -1.42 -5.55 27.77
N GLY A 71 -2.69 -5.20 27.53
CA GLY A 71 -3.13 -3.79 27.54
C GLY A 71 -2.89 -3.10 28.89
N ILE A 72 -3.20 -3.74 30.00
CA ILE A 72 -2.97 -3.19 31.34
C ILE A 72 -1.47 -3.10 31.69
N GLU A 73 -0.66 -4.07 31.25
CA GLU A 73 0.78 -4.07 31.48
C GLU A 73 1.48 -2.95 30.69
N LEU A 74 1.01 -2.68 29.46
CA LEU A 74 1.54 -1.57 28.64
C LEU A 74 1.22 -0.21 29.28
N ALA A 75 0.00 -0.04 29.80
CA ALA A 75 -0.37 1.17 30.49
C ALA A 75 0.53 1.47 31.71
N VAL A 76 0.74 0.47 32.56
CA VAL A 76 1.63 0.57 33.72
C VAL A 76 3.10 0.74 33.29
N GLY A 77 3.50 0.02 32.24
CA GLY A 77 4.85 0.13 31.65
C GLY A 77 5.16 1.53 31.17
N TYR A 78 4.19 2.16 30.49
CA TYR A 78 4.34 3.56 30.04
C TYR A 78 4.38 4.55 31.21
N GLY A 79 3.50 4.35 32.21
CA GLY A 79 3.54 5.16 33.44
C GLY A 79 4.90 5.10 34.16
N ARG A 80 5.51 3.91 34.25
CA ARG A 80 6.87 3.74 34.82
C ARG A 80 7.92 4.42 33.95
N HIS A 81 7.84 4.25 32.66
CA HIS A 81 8.76 4.90 31.72
C HIS A 81 8.76 6.42 31.92
N LEU A 82 7.58 7.03 32.09
CA LEU A 82 7.49 8.46 32.38
C LEU A 82 8.16 8.81 33.70
N LEU A 83 7.84 8.09 34.80
CA LEU A 83 8.45 8.36 36.11
C LEU A 83 9.97 8.22 36.10
N GLU A 84 10.51 7.34 35.27
CA GLU A 84 11.96 7.10 35.18
C GLU A 84 12.69 8.10 34.28
N HIS A 85 12.02 8.70 33.27
CA HIS A 85 12.70 9.47 32.22
C HIS A 85 12.29 10.95 32.14
N ILE A 86 11.12 11.34 32.66
CA ILE A 86 10.57 12.67 32.46
C ILE A 86 11.48 13.80 32.94
N GLU A 87 12.29 13.59 33.95
CA GLU A 87 13.22 14.61 34.45
C GLU A 87 14.43 14.83 33.52
N PHE A 88 14.77 13.84 32.72
CA PHE A 88 16.02 13.80 31.94
C PHE A 88 15.79 13.81 30.42
N ASP A 89 14.54 13.64 29.96
CA ASP A 89 14.19 13.63 28.54
C ASP A 89 13.50 14.93 28.12
N PRO A 90 14.22 15.88 27.48
CA PRO A 90 13.64 17.15 27.06
C PRO A 90 12.55 16.97 25.98
N GLN A 91 12.61 15.90 25.15
CA GLN A 91 11.62 15.67 24.10
C GLN A 91 10.31 15.21 24.72
N LEU A 92 10.38 14.28 25.67
CA LEU A 92 9.22 13.80 26.40
C LEU A 92 8.54 14.92 27.20
N ASN A 93 9.35 15.80 27.83
CA ASN A 93 8.86 17.01 28.50
C ASN A 93 8.10 17.90 27.54
N MET A 94 8.68 18.26 26.41
CA MET A 94 8.07 19.12 25.39
C MET A 94 6.77 18.52 24.83
N MET A 95 6.69 17.20 24.65
CA MET A 95 5.47 16.54 24.20
C MET A 95 4.33 16.72 25.22
N LEU A 96 4.60 16.48 26.51
CA LEU A 96 3.61 16.56 27.58
C LEU A 96 3.27 18.00 28.03
N GLU A 97 4.11 18.98 27.69
CA GLU A 97 3.75 20.41 27.81
C GLU A 97 2.72 20.87 26.77
N ARG A 98 2.54 20.12 25.69
CA ARG A 98 1.73 20.51 24.53
C ARG A 98 0.60 19.54 24.23
N SER A 99 0.59 18.40 24.88
CA SER A 99 -0.34 17.33 24.64
C SER A 99 -0.75 16.68 25.95
N THR A 100 -1.95 16.16 25.95
CA THR A 100 -2.45 15.32 27.03
C THR A 100 -2.46 13.85 26.61
N PHE A 101 -2.15 12.96 27.53
CA PHE A 101 -2.29 11.54 27.33
C PHE A 101 -3.31 10.98 28.30
N TYR A 102 -4.46 10.52 27.79
CA TYR A 102 -5.51 9.86 28.56
C TYR A 102 -5.34 8.35 28.43
N ILE A 103 -5.20 7.66 29.56
CA ILE A 103 -5.05 6.20 29.61
C ILE A 103 -6.19 5.57 30.40
N VAL A 104 -6.99 4.72 29.76
CA VAL A 104 -7.87 3.76 30.41
C VAL A 104 -7.14 2.41 30.45
N PRO A 105 -6.49 2.04 31.58
CA PRO A 105 -5.58 0.89 31.60
C PRO A 105 -6.29 -0.44 31.35
N CYS A 106 -7.53 -0.54 31.81
CA CYS A 106 -8.38 -1.71 31.64
C CYS A 106 -9.83 -1.27 31.44
N ALA A 107 -10.33 -1.45 30.21
CA ALA A 107 -11.72 -1.11 29.86
C ALA A 107 -12.74 -2.16 30.34
N ASN A 108 -12.27 -3.35 30.77
CA ASN A 108 -13.10 -4.46 31.24
C ASN A 108 -12.58 -5.05 32.56
N PRO A 109 -12.62 -4.31 33.68
CA PRO A 109 -12.04 -4.78 34.93
C PRO A 109 -12.66 -6.08 35.49
N ASP A 110 -13.97 -6.24 35.39
CA ASP A 110 -14.67 -7.45 35.86
C ASP A 110 -14.27 -8.70 35.08
N GLY A 111 -14.32 -8.58 33.76
CA GLY A 111 -13.90 -9.66 32.86
C GLY A 111 -12.43 -10.00 33.03
N PHE A 112 -11.57 -9.00 33.15
CA PHE A 112 -10.14 -9.15 33.36
C PHE A 112 -9.83 -9.93 34.65
N GLU A 113 -10.42 -9.55 35.78
CA GLU A 113 -10.22 -10.25 37.03
C GLU A 113 -10.82 -11.67 37.01
N TYR A 114 -11.96 -11.86 36.33
CA TYR A 114 -12.51 -13.18 36.09
C TYR A 114 -11.57 -14.06 35.24
N SER A 115 -11.01 -13.50 34.20
CA SER A 115 -10.04 -14.17 33.32
C SER A 115 -8.80 -14.58 34.09
N ARG A 116 -8.29 -13.75 34.99
CA ARG A 116 -7.09 -14.04 35.80
C ARG A 116 -7.33 -15.15 36.85
N ASN A 117 -8.50 -15.12 37.48
CA ASN A 117 -8.73 -15.91 38.67
C ASN A 117 -9.54 -17.20 38.43
N HIS A 118 -10.28 -17.29 37.31
CA HIS A 118 -11.22 -18.37 37.05
C HIS A 118 -11.05 -19.05 35.70
N PHE A 119 -11.12 -18.31 34.60
CA PHE A 119 -11.03 -18.89 33.25
C PHE A 119 -10.26 -17.97 32.30
N SER A 120 -8.99 -18.30 32.11
CA SER A 120 -8.03 -17.45 31.37
C SER A 120 -8.45 -17.08 29.93
N PHE A 121 -9.29 -17.88 29.29
CA PHE A 121 -9.82 -17.58 27.95
C PHE A 121 -11.14 -16.82 27.94
N TRP A 122 -11.60 -16.30 29.10
CA TRP A 122 -12.78 -15.45 29.16
C TRP A 122 -12.55 -14.16 28.37
N ARG A 123 -13.51 -13.79 27.49
CA ARG A 123 -13.38 -12.63 26.61
C ARG A 123 -14.27 -11.46 27.00
N LYS A 124 -15.52 -11.76 27.40
CA LYS A 124 -16.62 -10.80 27.61
C LYS A 124 -16.50 -10.08 28.96
N ASN A 125 -17.38 -9.10 29.23
CA ASN A 125 -17.56 -8.57 30.59
C ASN A 125 -18.33 -9.55 31.50
N ARG A 126 -18.84 -9.08 32.63
CA ARG A 126 -19.50 -9.95 33.64
C ARG A 126 -21.00 -9.65 33.82
N ARG A 127 -21.64 -9.00 32.83
CA ARG A 127 -23.10 -8.85 32.83
C ARG A 127 -23.79 -10.20 32.99
N GLN A 128 -24.78 -10.32 33.91
CA GLN A 128 -25.70 -11.47 33.95
C GLN A 128 -26.83 -11.24 32.93
N ASN A 129 -26.93 -12.08 31.91
CA ASN A 129 -27.99 -12.03 30.93
C ASN A 129 -29.30 -12.67 31.45
N ALA A 130 -30.45 -12.31 30.83
CA ALA A 130 -31.77 -12.78 31.29
C ALA A 130 -31.95 -14.31 31.20
N ASP A 131 -31.19 -14.99 30.36
CA ASP A 131 -31.21 -16.45 30.22
C ASP A 131 -30.22 -17.17 31.15
N GLY A 132 -29.55 -16.45 32.04
CA GLY A 132 -28.58 -16.99 33.01
C GLY A 132 -27.16 -17.11 32.45
N SER A 133 -26.91 -16.82 31.17
CA SER A 133 -25.57 -16.73 30.61
C SER A 133 -24.88 -15.44 31.06
N PHE A 134 -23.55 -15.37 30.86
CA PHE A 134 -22.78 -14.20 31.27
C PHE A 134 -22.08 -13.51 30.10
N GLY A 135 -22.03 -12.19 30.18
CA GLY A 135 -21.15 -11.29 29.46
C GLY A 135 -21.64 -10.83 28.10
N VAL A 136 -21.14 -9.67 27.76
CA VAL A 136 -21.23 -9.00 26.45
C VAL A 136 -19.81 -8.76 25.95
N ASP A 137 -19.58 -8.93 24.65
CA ASP A 137 -18.38 -8.48 23.99
C ASP A 137 -18.40 -6.96 23.86
N LEU A 138 -17.63 -6.29 24.72
CA LEU A 138 -17.61 -4.82 24.79
C LEU A 138 -17.19 -4.20 23.44
N ASN A 139 -16.30 -4.88 22.67
CA ASN A 139 -15.86 -4.43 21.35
C ASN A 139 -16.85 -4.83 20.22
N ARG A 140 -18.13 -5.05 20.57
CA ARG A 140 -19.28 -5.18 19.70
C ARG A 140 -20.45 -4.31 20.18
N ASN A 141 -20.26 -3.58 21.29
CA ASN A 141 -21.33 -2.84 21.98
C ASN A 141 -21.32 -1.33 21.70
N PHE A 142 -20.39 -0.81 20.90
CA PHE A 142 -20.41 0.59 20.45
C PHE A 142 -21.43 0.79 19.32
N SER A 143 -21.82 2.06 19.06
CA SER A 143 -22.92 2.39 18.15
C SER A 143 -22.60 2.22 16.67
N ILE A 144 -21.37 2.47 16.25
CA ILE A 144 -21.02 2.48 14.83
C ILE A 144 -21.03 1.05 14.29
N GLY A 145 -21.86 0.83 13.27
CA GLY A 145 -22.02 -0.48 12.66
C GLY A 145 -22.62 -1.55 13.61
N TYR A 146 -23.23 -1.16 14.70
CA TYR A 146 -23.81 -2.10 15.66
C TYR A 146 -24.73 -3.13 14.98
N ALA A 147 -24.49 -4.39 15.25
CA ALA A 147 -25.29 -5.51 14.76
C ALA A 147 -25.90 -6.29 15.95
N PRO A 148 -27.22 -6.28 16.13
CA PRO A 148 -27.87 -6.98 17.23
C PRO A 148 -27.67 -8.50 17.10
N SER A 149 -27.34 -9.16 18.21
CA SER A 149 -27.21 -10.63 18.30
C SER A 149 -28.22 -11.18 19.29
N LYS A 150 -28.80 -12.34 18.99
CA LYS A 150 -29.69 -13.06 19.92
C LYS A 150 -28.98 -14.16 20.71
N ASN A 151 -27.77 -14.51 20.32
CA ASN A 151 -26.99 -15.58 20.95
C ASN A 151 -26.14 -15.01 22.08
N THR A 152 -26.70 -14.94 23.28
CA THR A 152 -26.03 -14.46 24.51
C THR A 152 -24.82 -15.30 24.93
N SER A 153 -24.77 -16.59 24.55
CA SER A 153 -23.66 -17.49 24.80
C SER A 153 -22.48 -17.27 23.85
N SER A 154 -22.66 -16.55 22.74
CA SER A 154 -21.59 -16.25 21.80
C SER A 154 -20.49 -15.41 22.45
N ASN A 155 -19.23 -15.70 22.12
CA ASN A 155 -18.09 -14.86 22.52
C ASN A 155 -18.11 -13.46 21.88
N VAL A 156 -18.92 -13.26 20.87
CA VAL A 156 -19.12 -11.97 20.17
C VAL A 156 -20.54 -11.43 20.35
N TYR A 157 -21.20 -11.77 21.44
CA TYR A 157 -22.51 -11.23 21.78
C TYR A 157 -22.43 -9.72 22.00
N SER A 158 -23.17 -8.94 21.21
CA SER A 158 -23.11 -7.47 21.18
C SER A 158 -23.90 -6.74 22.27
N GLY A 159 -24.60 -7.48 23.14
CA GLY A 159 -25.54 -6.86 24.09
C GLY A 159 -26.91 -6.59 23.48
N PRO A 160 -27.89 -6.12 24.28
CA PRO A 160 -29.26 -5.86 23.81
C PRO A 160 -29.38 -4.59 22.97
N GLN A 161 -28.51 -3.61 23.14
CA GLN A 161 -28.47 -2.36 22.38
C GLN A 161 -27.07 -1.73 22.46
N PRO A 162 -26.73 -0.77 21.59
CA PRO A 162 -25.49 -0.01 21.70
C PRO A 162 -25.35 0.63 23.08
N PHE A 163 -24.14 0.57 23.64
CA PHE A 163 -23.83 1.12 24.96
C PHE A 163 -24.70 0.61 26.08
N SER A 164 -25.17 -0.64 25.97
CA SER A 164 -25.91 -1.30 27.06
C SER A 164 -25.05 -1.63 28.27
N GLU A 165 -23.74 -1.64 28.08
CA GLU A 165 -22.79 -1.99 29.11
C GLU A 165 -22.24 -0.72 29.78
N PRO A 166 -22.16 -0.69 31.12
CA PRO A 166 -21.65 0.48 31.82
C PRO A 166 -20.22 0.84 31.40
N GLU A 167 -19.41 -0.15 31.05
CA GLU A 167 -18.05 0.05 30.59
C GLU A 167 -18.00 0.82 29.27
N THR A 168 -18.79 0.43 28.29
CA THR A 168 -18.83 1.13 26.98
C THR A 168 -19.54 2.49 27.06
N ALA A 169 -20.53 2.62 27.95
CA ALA A 169 -21.19 3.89 28.24
C ALA A 169 -20.19 4.89 28.85
N ALA A 170 -19.39 4.47 29.83
CA ALA A 170 -18.37 5.32 30.44
C ALA A 170 -17.29 5.77 29.42
N LEU A 171 -16.83 4.88 28.54
CA LEU A 171 -15.90 5.24 27.47
C LEU A 171 -16.51 6.23 26.48
N ARG A 172 -17.78 6.02 26.07
CA ARG A 172 -18.51 6.96 25.22
C ARG A 172 -18.57 8.35 25.84
N ASP A 173 -19.04 8.42 27.10
CA ASP A 173 -19.29 9.69 27.79
C ASP A 173 -17.97 10.45 28.01
N PHE A 174 -16.89 9.73 28.31
CA PHE A 174 -15.56 10.32 28.40
C PHE A 174 -15.09 10.89 27.06
N VAL A 175 -15.15 10.12 25.97
CA VAL A 175 -14.65 10.56 24.65
C VAL A 175 -15.49 11.74 24.11
N VAL A 176 -16.83 11.70 24.30
CA VAL A 176 -17.71 12.81 23.88
C VAL A 176 -17.42 14.09 24.67
N ALA A 177 -17.06 13.96 25.96
CA ALA A 177 -16.71 15.09 26.81
C ALA A 177 -15.30 15.67 26.49
N HIS A 178 -14.45 14.92 25.78
CA HIS A 178 -13.07 15.31 25.47
C HIS A 178 -12.82 15.41 23.95
N PRO A 179 -13.39 16.42 23.26
CA PRO A 179 -13.23 16.61 21.81
C PRO A 179 -11.79 16.96 21.39
N ASN A 180 -10.92 17.24 22.35
CA ASN A 180 -9.48 17.44 22.16
C ASN A 180 -8.72 16.15 21.82
N ILE A 181 -9.35 14.96 21.91
CA ILE A 181 -8.75 13.70 21.52
C ILE A 181 -8.52 13.69 19.99
N SER A 182 -7.24 13.70 19.57
CA SER A 182 -6.86 13.70 18.16
C SER A 182 -6.47 12.32 17.66
N ILE A 183 -5.93 11.46 18.54
CA ILE A 183 -5.52 10.08 18.23
C ILE A 183 -6.10 9.17 19.31
N ALA A 184 -6.66 8.01 18.91
CA ALA A 184 -7.19 7.00 19.81
C ALA A 184 -6.62 5.61 19.47
N LEU A 185 -6.04 4.95 20.48
CA LEU A 185 -5.39 3.65 20.35
C LEU A 185 -6.08 2.62 21.25
N ASP A 186 -6.65 1.59 20.64
CA ASP A 186 -7.31 0.47 21.32
C ASP A 186 -6.40 -0.76 21.28
N TYR A 187 -5.78 -1.05 22.43
CA TYR A 187 -4.76 -2.09 22.55
C TYR A 187 -5.34 -3.46 22.89
N HIS A 188 -5.05 -4.40 22.03
CA HIS A 188 -5.49 -5.78 22.01
C HIS A 188 -4.33 -6.79 21.96
N SER A 189 -4.63 -8.04 21.98
CA SER A 189 -3.79 -9.16 21.57
C SER A 189 -4.67 -10.25 20.95
N GLN A 190 -4.27 -10.85 19.83
CA GLN A 190 -2.91 -11.00 19.29
C GLN A 190 -2.83 -10.67 17.79
N GLY A 191 -1.61 -10.40 17.28
CA GLY A 191 -1.44 -10.28 15.83
C GLY A 191 -0.15 -9.62 15.36
N ASN A 192 0.50 -8.77 16.17
CA ASN A 192 1.55 -7.85 15.72
C ASN A 192 1.08 -7.04 14.50
N VAL A 193 -0.07 -6.39 14.62
CA VAL A 193 -0.72 -5.72 13.51
C VAL A 193 -1.52 -4.50 13.97
N PHE A 194 -1.52 -3.47 13.15
CA PHE A 194 -2.39 -2.31 13.27
C PHE A 194 -3.61 -2.48 12.37
N PHE A 195 -4.79 -2.22 12.92
CA PHE A 195 -6.04 -2.14 12.20
C PHE A 195 -6.55 -0.69 12.24
N PRO A 196 -6.31 0.11 11.21
CA PRO A 196 -6.91 1.45 11.11
C PRO A 196 -8.44 1.38 11.08
N ALA A 197 -9.08 2.44 11.53
CA ALA A 197 -10.54 2.55 11.49
C ALA A 197 -11.06 2.49 10.05
N HIS A 198 -12.25 1.92 9.90
CA HIS A 198 -13.03 1.95 8.66
C HIS A 198 -14.28 2.78 8.88
N ASN A 199 -14.63 3.59 7.90
CA ASN A 199 -15.90 4.29 7.96
C ASN A 199 -16.98 3.43 7.30
N PHE A 200 -17.93 2.95 8.09
CA PHE A 200 -19.07 2.18 7.61
C PHE A 200 -20.04 2.95 6.71
N ILE A 201 -20.02 4.25 6.79
CA ILE A 201 -20.99 5.12 6.10
C ILE A 201 -20.36 5.73 4.84
N HIS A 202 -19.04 5.95 4.85
CA HIS A 202 -18.28 6.58 3.80
C HIS A 202 -16.94 5.90 3.67
N GLU A 203 -16.84 4.83 2.88
CA GLU A 203 -15.59 4.12 2.63
C GLU A 203 -14.48 5.02 2.07
N ASP A 204 -14.86 6.19 1.51
CA ASP A 204 -13.98 7.20 0.96
C ASP A 204 -13.44 8.22 1.93
N ALA A 205 -14.16 8.46 3.01
CA ALA A 205 -13.78 9.48 3.97
C ALA A 205 -12.61 9.03 4.86
N LEU A 206 -12.15 7.81 4.70
CA LEU A 206 -10.89 7.38 5.27
C LEU A 206 -9.79 8.13 4.55
N ASP A 207 -9.25 9.12 5.20
CA ASP A 207 -7.91 9.53 4.85
C ASP A 207 -6.97 8.38 5.21
N ALA A 208 -6.95 7.42 4.30
CA ALA A 208 -6.12 6.24 4.39
C ALA A 208 -4.64 6.63 4.54
N THR A 209 -4.28 7.84 4.10
CA THR A 209 -2.93 8.38 4.25
C THR A 209 -2.59 8.62 5.72
N ASP A 210 -3.41 9.36 6.46
CA ASP A 210 -3.10 9.68 7.87
C ASP A 210 -3.09 8.43 8.75
N LEU A 211 -4.13 7.61 8.65
CA LEU A 211 -4.25 6.38 9.43
C LEU A 211 -3.13 5.37 9.10
N ASN A 212 -2.85 5.19 7.81
CA ASN A 212 -1.78 4.28 7.37
C ASN A 212 -0.40 4.81 7.73
N THR A 213 -0.16 6.11 7.61
CA THR A 213 1.13 6.73 7.94
C THR A 213 1.40 6.67 9.43
N LEU A 214 0.41 6.98 10.27
CA LEU A 214 0.53 6.84 11.72
C LEU A 214 0.86 5.39 12.09
N SER A 215 0.09 4.43 11.57
CA SER A 215 0.30 2.99 11.83
C SER A 215 1.68 2.52 11.38
N ALA A 216 2.11 2.90 10.17
CA ALA A 216 3.39 2.48 9.62
C ALA A 216 4.58 3.05 10.39
N ASN A 217 4.47 4.30 10.85
CA ASN A 217 5.52 4.94 11.63
C ASN A 217 5.58 4.39 13.06
N MET A 218 4.45 4.14 13.70
CA MET A 218 4.43 3.41 14.99
C MET A 218 5.07 2.03 14.87
N ALA A 219 4.73 1.28 13.80
CA ALA A 219 5.31 -0.03 13.52
C ALA A 219 6.84 0.05 13.31
N GLU A 220 7.33 1.10 12.68
CA GLU A 220 8.76 1.32 12.49
C GLU A 220 9.49 1.66 13.80
N GLU A 221 8.89 2.45 14.69
CA GLU A 221 9.45 2.71 16.01
C GLU A 221 9.53 1.42 16.85
N ILE A 222 8.48 0.59 16.81
CA ILE A 222 8.48 -0.75 17.42
C ILE A 222 9.63 -1.60 16.86
N ARG A 223 9.78 -1.63 15.54
CA ARG A 223 10.82 -2.41 14.85
C ARG A 223 12.23 -1.99 15.24
N LYS A 224 12.48 -0.71 15.46
CA LYS A 224 13.78 -0.19 15.90
C LYS A 224 14.19 -0.74 17.27
N VAL A 225 13.22 -0.99 18.16
CA VAL A 225 13.50 -1.48 19.53
C VAL A 225 13.74 -2.99 19.56
N SER A 226 12.85 -3.78 18.95
CA SER A 226 12.84 -5.24 19.10
C SER A 226 13.16 -6.00 17.81
N GLY A 227 13.21 -5.31 16.65
CA GLY A 227 13.27 -5.96 15.35
C GLY A 227 11.95 -6.62 14.92
N ARG A 228 10.88 -6.52 15.74
CA ARG A 228 9.57 -7.07 15.45
C ARG A 228 8.84 -6.18 14.44
N GLU A 229 8.30 -6.81 13.41
CA GLU A 229 7.54 -6.10 12.40
C GLU A 229 6.04 -6.22 12.69
N TYR A 230 5.38 -5.07 12.75
CA TYR A 230 3.92 -4.98 12.82
C TYR A 230 3.34 -4.69 11.44
N GLY A 231 2.30 -5.42 11.05
CA GLY A 231 1.56 -5.16 9.82
C GLY A 231 0.61 -3.99 9.96
N VAL A 232 0.22 -3.42 8.83
CA VAL A 232 -0.92 -2.49 8.75
C VAL A 232 -1.98 -3.13 7.87
N HIS A 233 -3.13 -3.45 8.46
CA HIS A 233 -4.17 -4.24 7.82
C HIS A 233 -5.48 -3.47 7.71
N MET A 234 -5.89 -3.18 6.48
CA MET A 234 -7.13 -2.46 6.16
C MET A 234 -8.35 -3.39 5.97
N GLY A 235 -8.24 -4.66 6.35
CA GLY A 235 -9.27 -5.64 6.06
C GLY A 235 -9.24 -6.14 4.60
N LYS A 236 -10.07 -7.13 4.29
CA LYS A 236 -10.25 -7.67 2.95
C LYS A 236 -11.50 -7.06 2.33
N PRO A 237 -11.46 -6.57 1.08
CA PRO A 237 -12.70 -6.28 0.36
C PRO A 237 -13.47 -7.58 0.00
N PRO A 238 -14.79 -7.63 0.05
CA PRO A 238 -15.63 -6.71 0.78
C PRO A 238 -15.33 -6.81 2.28
N THR A 239 -15.09 -5.70 2.92
CA THR A 239 -14.70 -5.67 4.32
C THR A 239 -15.83 -6.18 5.19
N HIS A 240 -15.61 -7.27 5.90
CA HIS A 240 -16.40 -7.57 7.09
C HIS A 240 -15.94 -6.60 8.18
N LEU A 241 -16.60 -5.50 8.21
CA LEU A 241 -16.41 -4.48 9.21
C LEU A 241 -16.69 -5.08 10.58
N ILE A 242 -15.81 -4.84 11.53
CA ILE A 242 -16.06 -5.25 12.92
C ILE A 242 -17.17 -4.34 13.45
N SER A 243 -18.37 -4.87 13.51
CA SER A 243 -19.55 -4.14 13.97
C SER A 243 -19.43 -3.76 15.43
N GLY A 244 -19.78 -2.52 15.75
CA GLY A 244 -19.85 -2.04 17.13
C GLY A 244 -18.54 -1.98 17.88
N SER A 245 -17.42 -1.69 17.17
CA SER A 245 -16.10 -1.56 17.80
C SER A 245 -15.83 -0.17 18.36
N GLY A 246 -15.00 -0.10 19.42
CA GLY A 246 -14.55 1.16 20.01
C GLY A 246 -13.79 2.01 19.01
N ARG A 247 -12.90 1.41 18.24
CA ARG A 247 -12.12 2.08 17.19
C ARG A 247 -12.99 2.89 16.23
N GLU A 248 -14.06 2.30 15.69
CA GLU A 248 -14.96 2.99 14.75
C GLU A 248 -15.73 4.13 15.43
N PHE A 249 -16.09 3.93 16.70
CA PHE A 249 -16.74 4.98 17.49
C PHE A 249 -15.79 6.16 17.73
N TYR A 250 -14.54 5.91 18.16
CA TYR A 250 -13.57 6.99 18.40
C TYR A 250 -13.27 7.76 17.12
N TYR A 251 -13.19 7.06 16.00
CA TYR A 251 -13.02 7.69 14.68
C TYR A 251 -14.22 8.59 14.33
N SER A 252 -15.45 8.14 14.61
CA SER A 252 -16.65 8.95 14.38
C SER A 252 -16.71 10.23 15.23
N GLN A 253 -15.97 10.28 16.33
CA GLN A 253 -15.82 11.47 17.18
C GLN A 253 -14.68 12.38 16.69
N GLY A 254 -13.96 11.98 15.63
CA GLY A 254 -12.95 12.78 14.93
C GLY A 254 -11.50 12.49 15.33
N ALA A 255 -11.25 11.44 16.09
CA ALA A 255 -9.89 10.98 16.37
C ALA A 255 -9.39 10.05 15.28
N LEU A 256 -8.09 10.09 14.94
CA LEU A 256 -7.45 9.03 14.18
C LEU A 256 -7.41 7.78 15.06
N ALA A 257 -8.20 6.77 14.74
CA ALA A 257 -8.40 5.62 15.61
C ALA A 257 -7.81 4.34 15.04
N LEU A 258 -7.06 3.62 15.87
CA LEU A 258 -6.36 2.38 15.52
C LEU A 258 -6.65 1.31 16.58
N THR A 259 -6.86 0.06 16.14
CA THR A 259 -6.68 -1.10 17.01
C THR A 259 -5.25 -1.62 16.84
N VAL A 260 -4.57 -1.87 17.94
CA VAL A 260 -3.19 -2.40 17.98
C VAL A 260 -3.21 -3.79 18.58
N GLU A 261 -2.92 -4.81 17.79
CA GLU A 261 -2.84 -6.20 18.25
C GLU A 261 -1.39 -6.58 18.58
N VAL A 262 -1.09 -6.79 19.85
CA VAL A 262 0.26 -7.04 20.35
C VAL A 262 0.51 -8.53 20.55
N GLY A 263 1.71 -8.98 20.16
CA GLY A 263 2.19 -10.33 20.43
C GLY A 263 1.54 -11.41 19.57
N SER A 264 1.93 -12.63 19.81
CA SER A 264 1.44 -13.82 19.08
C SER A 264 0.38 -14.62 19.85
N ARG A 265 -0.02 -14.15 21.04
CA ARG A 265 -0.98 -14.83 21.94
C ARG A 265 -1.84 -13.83 22.69
N ASN A 266 -3.06 -14.27 23.07
CA ASN A 266 -3.92 -13.47 23.96
C ASN A 266 -3.25 -13.20 25.32
N ILE A 267 -2.55 -14.19 25.85
CA ILE A 267 -1.75 -14.08 27.07
C ILE A 267 -0.33 -14.54 26.71
N SER A 268 0.56 -13.58 26.54
CA SER A 268 2.00 -13.87 26.30
C SER A 268 2.67 -14.44 27.54
N ASP A 269 3.77 -15.16 27.35
CA ASP A 269 4.61 -15.54 28.50
C ASP A 269 5.20 -14.25 29.09
N TYR A 270 5.03 -14.11 30.42
CA TYR A 270 5.43 -12.88 31.10
C TYR A 270 6.94 -12.67 31.10
N GLN A 271 7.67 -13.72 31.39
CA GLN A 271 9.14 -13.66 31.53
C GLN A 271 9.84 -13.55 30.15
N GLU A 272 9.34 -14.31 29.19
CA GLU A 272 9.98 -14.36 27.87
C GLU A 272 9.65 -13.17 26.95
N ASN A 273 8.42 -12.63 27.04
CA ASN A 273 7.94 -11.70 26.00
C ASN A 273 7.42 -10.36 26.54
N MET A 274 6.90 -10.30 27.76
CA MET A 274 6.17 -9.12 28.21
C MET A 274 7.03 -7.85 28.29
N LEU A 275 8.26 -7.96 28.80
CA LEU A 275 9.17 -6.81 28.88
C LEU A 275 9.53 -6.27 27.49
N GLU A 276 9.71 -7.17 26.52
CA GLU A 276 9.95 -6.79 25.11
C GLU A 276 8.73 -6.08 24.52
N HIS A 277 7.52 -6.61 24.77
CA HIS A 277 6.27 -5.98 24.31
C HIS A 277 6.07 -4.60 24.93
N ILE A 278 6.38 -4.43 26.21
CA ILE A 278 6.31 -3.14 26.87
C ILE A 278 7.28 -2.16 26.20
N ASN A 279 8.56 -2.51 26.09
CA ASN A 279 9.60 -1.61 25.58
C ASN A 279 9.35 -1.22 24.12
N GLU A 280 8.98 -2.16 23.25
CA GLU A 280 8.70 -1.87 21.84
C GLU A 280 7.47 -0.98 21.66
N ASN A 281 6.41 -1.20 22.46
CA ASN A 281 5.19 -0.40 22.34
C ASN A 281 5.29 0.97 23.01
N ILE A 282 6.16 1.16 24.03
CA ILE A 282 6.50 2.50 24.54
C ILE A 282 7.00 3.39 23.42
N ALA A 283 7.87 2.89 22.53
CA ALA A 283 8.36 3.65 21.39
C ALA A 283 7.23 4.04 20.42
N GLY A 284 6.34 3.10 20.11
CA GLY A 284 5.18 3.37 19.26
C GLY A 284 4.20 4.39 19.87
N LEU A 285 3.92 4.27 21.17
CA LEU A 285 3.07 5.21 21.91
C LEU A 285 3.68 6.61 21.99
N THR A 286 4.99 6.71 22.24
CA THR A 286 5.71 7.99 22.27
C THR A 286 5.68 8.67 20.90
N TYR A 287 5.85 7.90 19.82
CA TYR A 287 5.67 8.44 18.47
C TYR A 287 4.24 8.98 18.26
N ALA A 288 3.21 8.21 18.61
CA ALA A 288 1.83 8.65 18.50
C ALA A 288 1.58 9.95 19.30
N LEU A 289 2.10 10.04 20.52
CA LEU A 289 2.00 11.24 21.36
C LEU A 289 2.66 12.46 20.69
N SER A 290 3.79 12.27 20.00
CA SER A 290 4.46 13.34 19.27
C SER A 290 3.67 13.89 18.08
N GLU A 291 2.79 13.07 17.50
CA GLU A 291 1.97 13.44 16.34
C GLU A 291 0.63 14.10 16.71
N VAL A 292 0.19 13.98 17.96
CA VAL A 292 -1.11 14.49 18.45
C VAL A 292 -1.35 15.96 18.08
N PRO A 293 -0.40 16.90 18.27
CA PRO A 293 -0.62 18.31 17.93
C PRO A 293 -0.81 18.57 16.43
N ASN A 294 -0.34 17.66 15.58
CA ASN A 294 -0.41 17.80 14.12
C ASN A 294 -1.82 17.54 13.59
N TYR A 295 -2.65 16.85 14.36
CA TYR A 295 -4.02 16.47 13.99
C TYR A 295 -5.12 17.23 14.76
N GLN A 296 -4.75 18.21 15.55
CA GLN A 296 -5.72 19.05 16.26
C GLN A 296 -6.51 19.94 15.27
N LYS A 297 -7.83 19.76 15.20
CA LYS A 297 -8.72 20.35 14.19
C LYS A 297 -8.63 21.88 14.04
N GLU A 298 -8.42 22.60 15.12
CA GLU A 298 -8.49 24.07 15.12
C GLU A 298 -7.13 24.76 14.88
N THR A 299 -6.03 24.08 15.14
CA THR A 299 -4.69 24.70 15.14
C THR A 299 -3.66 24.05 14.22
N HIS A 300 -4.02 22.96 13.55
CA HIS A 300 -3.12 22.30 12.59
C HIS A 300 -2.80 23.22 11.40
N LEU A 301 -1.67 22.96 10.76
CA LEU A 301 -1.37 23.59 9.47
C LEU A 301 -2.31 23.04 8.38
N PRO A 302 -2.68 23.86 7.39
CA PRO A 302 -3.40 23.36 6.22
C PRO A 302 -2.63 22.22 5.57
N ARG A 303 -3.36 21.27 5.01
CA ARG A 303 -2.82 20.21 4.18
C ARG A 303 -2.26 20.80 2.88
N VAL A 304 -1.25 20.17 2.30
CA VAL A 304 -0.76 20.53 0.98
C VAL A 304 -1.80 20.14 -0.07
N ASP A 305 -2.16 21.07 -0.95
CA ASP A 305 -3.15 20.88 -2.01
C ASP A 305 -2.48 20.56 -3.35
N ASN A 306 -3.23 19.98 -4.29
CA ASN A 306 -2.81 19.70 -5.65
C ASN A 306 -1.43 19.02 -5.73
N PHE A 307 -1.18 18.09 -4.81
CA PHE A 307 0.05 17.31 -4.82
C PHE A 307 -0.03 16.28 -5.95
N ILE A 308 0.73 16.50 -7.01
CA ILE A 308 0.69 15.71 -8.25
C ILE A 308 2.09 15.33 -8.73
N VAL A 309 2.14 14.31 -9.57
CA VAL A 309 3.31 13.96 -10.38
C VAL A 309 3.26 14.83 -11.65
N ALA A 310 4.20 15.75 -11.77
CA ALA A 310 4.28 16.66 -12.92
C ALA A 310 4.94 15.99 -14.13
N SER A 311 5.98 15.16 -13.89
CA SER A 311 6.65 14.41 -14.93
C SER A 311 7.34 13.16 -14.40
N VAL A 312 7.54 12.15 -15.24
CA VAL A 312 8.21 10.89 -14.90
C VAL A 312 9.21 10.51 -16.00
N ASP A 313 10.43 10.17 -15.57
CA ASP A 313 11.45 9.55 -16.44
C ASP A 313 11.84 8.16 -15.90
N SER A 314 12.77 7.49 -16.51
CA SER A 314 13.28 6.19 -16.08
C SER A 314 13.99 6.24 -14.71
N ARG A 315 14.52 7.40 -14.31
CA ARG A 315 15.30 7.57 -13.08
C ARG A 315 14.97 8.82 -12.27
N GLU A 316 13.93 9.54 -12.65
CA GLU A 316 13.47 10.71 -11.89
C GLU A 316 11.97 10.89 -11.97
N VAL A 317 11.44 11.57 -10.96
CA VAL A 317 10.03 11.96 -10.83
C VAL A 317 10.01 13.42 -10.37
N GLU A 318 9.28 14.26 -11.11
CA GLU A 318 9.03 15.64 -10.70
C GLU A 318 7.65 15.73 -10.03
N LEU A 319 7.65 16.36 -8.88
CA LEU A 319 6.47 16.57 -8.04
C LEU A 319 6.16 18.06 -7.96
N THR A 320 4.88 18.41 -7.99
CA THR A 320 4.43 19.79 -7.80
C THR A 320 3.22 19.83 -6.86
N TRP A 321 3.00 20.99 -6.24
CA TRP A 321 1.88 21.18 -5.31
C TRP A 321 1.56 22.65 -5.11
N ASP A 322 0.37 22.89 -4.53
CA ASP A 322 -0.05 24.19 -4.04
C ASP A 322 -0.05 24.22 -2.50
N TYR A 323 0.12 25.40 -1.94
CA TYR A 323 -0.02 25.61 -0.51
C TYR A 323 -0.60 27.00 -0.20
N PRO A 324 -1.73 27.07 0.50
CA PRO A 324 -2.52 28.31 0.62
C PRO A 324 -2.03 29.28 1.69
N SER A 325 -0.85 29.07 2.25
CA SER A 325 -0.42 29.79 3.46
C SER A 325 0.42 31.04 3.20
N ASP A 326 0.13 32.08 3.95
CA ASP A 326 0.99 33.25 4.19
C ASP A 326 2.11 32.98 5.22
N GLN A 327 2.14 31.81 5.83
CA GLN A 327 3.13 31.42 6.84
C GLN A 327 4.42 30.91 6.17
N THR A 328 5.56 31.22 6.80
CA THR A 328 6.84 30.66 6.38
C THR A 328 6.90 29.19 6.76
N VAL A 329 6.73 28.34 5.77
CA VAL A 329 6.84 26.89 5.89
C VAL A 329 7.91 26.37 4.95
N TYR A 330 8.41 25.18 5.23
CA TYR A 330 9.10 24.33 4.27
C TYR A 330 8.35 23.02 4.14
N PHE A 331 8.61 22.28 3.07
CA PHE A 331 7.96 20.99 2.80
C PHE A 331 8.94 19.85 3.06
N GLU A 332 8.45 18.80 3.68
CA GLU A 332 9.15 17.52 3.81
C GLU A 332 8.54 16.54 2.81
N ILE A 333 9.38 15.98 1.93
CA ILE A 333 8.99 15.01 0.92
C ILE A 333 9.56 13.64 1.30
N TYR A 334 8.73 12.62 1.26
CA TYR A 334 9.06 11.25 1.60
C TYR A 334 8.71 10.31 0.45
N ARG A 335 9.52 9.27 0.29
CA ARG A 335 9.34 8.24 -0.73
C ARG A 335 9.26 6.86 -0.10
N SER A 336 8.37 6.02 -0.59
CA SER A 336 8.24 4.62 -0.20
C SER A 336 8.01 3.73 -1.41
N LEU A 337 8.39 2.48 -1.31
CA LEU A 337 8.02 1.42 -2.27
C LEU A 337 6.64 0.81 -1.95
N LYS A 338 5.98 1.32 -0.91
CA LYS A 338 4.67 0.85 -0.46
C LYS A 338 3.70 2.03 -0.35
N ASN A 339 2.47 1.86 -0.79
CA ASN A 339 1.41 2.86 -0.68
C ASN A 339 0.94 3.12 0.77
N LYS A 340 1.32 2.29 1.70
CA LYS A 340 1.13 2.49 3.14
C LYS A 340 2.39 3.15 3.69
N GLY A 341 2.43 4.45 3.63
CA GLY A 341 3.64 5.25 3.74
C GLY A 341 4.47 5.07 5.01
N TYR A 342 5.75 5.03 4.78
CA TYR A 342 6.76 5.22 5.81
C TYR A 342 7.30 6.63 5.67
N THR A 343 7.01 7.49 6.63
CA THR A 343 7.44 8.89 6.64
C THR A 343 8.50 9.14 7.73
N GLN A 344 9.32 8.13 7.95
CA GLN A 344 10.50 8.22 8.82
C GLN A 344 11.57 9.08 8.18
N SER A 345 12.46 9.61 8.98
CA SER A 345 13.60 10.42 8.49
C SER A 345 14.44 9.68 7.45
N SER A 346 14.53 8.35 7.55
CA SER A 346 15.21 7.48 6.57
C SER A 346 14.54 7.43 5.20
N ASN A 347 13.24 7.74 5.13
CA ASN A 347 12.45 7.78 3.89
C ASN A 347 12.30 9.18 3.32
N ARG A 348 12.77 10.21 4.06
CA ARG A 348 12.72 11.57 3.59
C ARG A 348 13.75 11.78 2.49
N VAL A 349 13.26 12.06 1.27
CA VAL A 349 14.11 12.28 0.10
C VAL A 349 14.50 13.72 -0.10
N GLY A 350 13.78 14.67 0.52
CA GLY A 350 14.14 16.07 0.45
C GLY A 350 13.34 16.99 1.34
N THR A 351 13.80 18.21 1.41
CA THR A 351 13.10 19.37 1.98
C THR A 351 13.25 20.55 1.03
N THR A 352 12.21 21.33 0.85
CA THR A 352 12.24 22.49 -0.03
C THR A 352 11.29 23.58 0.47
N MET A 353 11.56 24.82 0.11
CA MET A 353 10.62 25.95 0.23
C MET A 353 9.90 26.25 -1.10
N SER A 354 10.31 25.61 -2.20
CA SER A 354 9.64 25.68 -3.50
C SER A 354 8.40 24.81 -3.50
N HIS A 355 7.50 25.07 -4.43
CA HIS A 355 6.30 24.26 -4.68
C HIS A 355 6.54 23.16 -5.73
N SER A 356 7.80 22.76 -5.88
CA SER A 356 8.21 21.65 -6.74
C SER A 356 9.41 20.93 -6.16
N PHE A 357 9.57 19.67 -6.53
CA PHE A 357 10.69 18.83 -6.13
C PHE A 357 10.96 17.77 -7.20
N VAL A 358 12.23 17.54 -7.53
CA VAL A 358 12.65 16.48 -8.44
C VAL A 358 13.37 15.41 -7.64
N ASP A 359 12.80 14.23 -7.60
CA ASP A 359 13.40 13.05 -6.99
C ASP A 359 14.21 12.29 -8.06
N GLN A 360 15.49 12.07 -7.80
CA GLN A 360 16.45 11.54 -8.77
C GLN A 360 17.10 10.25 -8.30
N GLN A 361 17.85 9.58 -9.21
CA GLN A 361 18.55 8.32 -8.97
C GLN A 361 17.59 7.18 -8.59
N LEU A 362 16.42 7.16 -9.18
CA LEU A 362 15.43 6.13 -9.02
C LEU A 362 15.77 4.87 -9.81
N ASP A 363 15.22 3.74 -9.40
CA ASP A 363 15.23 2.53 -10.20
C ASP A 363 14.18 2.61 -11.30
N SER A 364 14.51 2.15 -12.50
CA SER A 364 13.60 2.11 -13.63
C SER A 364 12.47 1.09 -13.43
N ALA A 365 11.36 1.27 -14.13
CA ALA A 365 10.17 0.40 -14.10
C ALA A 365 9.69 0.08 -12.67
N THR A 366 9.85 1.00 -11.74
CA THR A 366 9.60 0.81 -10.31
C THR A 366 8.49 1.74 -9.82
N ASN A 367 7.57 1.21 -9.03
CA ASN A 367 6.52 2.00 -8.39
C ASN A 367 7.06 2.67 -7.13
N TYR A 368 6.91 3.99 -7.07
CA TYR A 368 7.22 4.81 -5.92
C TYR A 368 5.97 5.51 -5.43
N TYR A 369 5.87 5.69 -4.12
CA TYR A 369 4.79 6.41 -3.46
C TYR A 369 5.37 7.58 -2.70
N TYR A 370 4.77 8.76 -2.89
CA TYR A 370 5.24 10.00 -2.33
C TYR A 370 4.26 10.56 -1.31
N PHE A 371 4.83 11.11 -0.28
CA PHE A 371 4.12 11.76 0.81
C PHE A 371 4.72 13.14 1.01
N ILE A 372 3.90 14.13 1.28
CA ILE A 372 4.33 15.50 1.53
C ILE A 372 3.57 16.09 2.69
N ARG A 373 4.26 16.90 3.47
CA ARG A 373 3.65 17.77 4.48
C ARG A 373 4.39 19.08 4.61
N ALA A 374 3.67 20.13 5.00
CA ALA A 374 4.25 21.42 5.37
C ALA A 374 4.73 21.39 6.82
N VAL A 375 5.79 22.14 7.12
CA VAL A 375 6.39 22.25 8.45
C VAL A 375 6.61 23.70 8.80
N CYS A 376 6.05 24.15 9.92
CA CYS A 376 6.29 25.45 10.52
C CYS A 376 7.19 25.32 11.75
N LYS A 377 8.48 25.55 11.60
CA LYS A 377 9.44 25.50 12.72
C LYS A 377 9.09 26.43 13.88
N LYS A 378 8.59 27.62 13.56
CA LYS A 378 8.26 28.63 14.58
C LYS A 378 7.15 28.16 15.52
N ARG A 379 6.19 27.38 15.02
CA ARG A 379 5.11 26.81 15.79
C ARG A 379 5.38 25.38 16.26
N TYR A 380 6.46 24.76 15.81
CA TYR A 380 6.80 23.34 16.05
C TYR A 380 5.68 22.37 15.69
N ILE A 381 4.92 22.66 14.65
CA ILE A 381 3.85 21.81 14.16
C ILE A 381 4.07 21.47 12.68
N LYS A 382 3.49 20.37 12.26
CA LYS A 382 3.48 19.89 10.88
C LYS A 382 2.04 19.78 10.40
N SER A 383 1.80 19.94 9.10
CA SER A 383 0.49 19.63 8.55
C SER A 383 0.23 18.11 8.58
N PRO A 384 -1.04 17.68 8.54
CA PRO A 384 -1.37 16.35 8.07
C PRO A 384 -0.75 16.12 6.69
N PHE A 385 -0.52 14.84 6.32
CA PHE A 385 0.01 14.53 4.99
C PHE A 385 -1.03 14.80 3.91
N ALA A 386 -0.59 15.26 2.75
CA ALA A 386 -1.42 15.21 1.56
C ALA A 386 -1.76 13.76 1.20
N PRO A 387 -2.85 13.50 0.46
CA PRO A 387 -3.13 12.18 -0.07
C PRO A 387 -1.91 11.61 -0.77
N VAL A 388 -1.63 10.32 -0.53
CA VAL A 388 -0.48 9.65 -1.16
C VAL A 388 -0.65 9.62 -2.67
N ILE A 389 0.42 9.94 -3.38
CA ILE A 389 0.47 9.80 -4.83
C ILE A 389 1.48 8.73 -5.23
N GLY A 390 1.24 8.07 -6.36
CA GLY A 390 2.12 7.06 -6.91
C GLY A 390 2.67 7.50 -8.25
N ALA A 391 3.91 7.13 -8.52
CA ALA A 391 4.54 7.24 -9.82
C ALA A 391 5.24 5.93 -10.15
N ARG A 392 5.20 5.55 -11.41
CA ARG A 392 6.04 4.46 -11.91
C ARG A 392 7.06 5.03 -12.87
N THR A 393 8.34 4.84 -12.53
CA THR A 393 9.42 5.23 -13.44
C THR A 393 9.34 4.44 -14.75
N ASN A 394 9.68 5.10 -15.85
CA ASN A 394 9.71 4.46 -17.16
C ASN A 394 10.73 3.31 -17.17
N PRO A 395 10.50 2.24 -17.94
CA PRO A 395 11.48 1.18 -18.08
C PRO A 395 12.76 1.69 -18.75
N ASP A 396 13.92 1.32 -18.21
CA ASP A 396 15.17 1.35 -18.98
C ASP A 396 15.02 0.36 -20.15
N LYS A 397 15.66 0.65 -21.25
CA LYS A 397 15.64 -0.14 -22.48
C LYS A 397 15.45 -1.63 -22.26
N THR A 398 14.40 -2.18 -22.85
CA THR A 398 14.17 -3.62 -22.99
C THR A 398 13.99 -4.44 -21.71
N MET A 399 13.60 -3.80 -20.59
CA MET A 399 13.31 -4.52 -19.37
C MET A 399 11.79 -4.78 -19.23
N PHE A 400 11.44 -6.05 -19.11
CA PHE A 400 10.07 -6.53 -18.91
C PHE A 400 9.87 -6.93 -17.47
N SER A 401 8.68 -6.76 -16.95
CA SER A 401 8.29 -7.32 -15.66
C SER A 401 7.14 -8.31 -15.81
N LYS A 402 7.19 -9.39 -15.06
CA LYS A 402 6.14 -10.41 -15.04
C LYS A 402 5.86 -10.82 -13.60
N ILE A 403 4.59 -11.03 -13.31
CA ILE A 403 4.14 -11.59 -12.05
C ILE A 403 3.44 -12.91 -12.35
N LEU A 404 3.94 -13.98 -11.77
CA LEU A 404 3.42 -15.32 -11.90
C LEU A 404 2.76 -15.75 -10.60
N PHE A 405 1.70 -16.54 -10.72
CA PHE A 405 1.00 -17.15 -9.61
C PHE A 405 1.17 -18.66 -9.65
N PRO A 406 1.13 -19.33 -8.48
CA PRO A 406 1.31 -20.76 -8.42
C PRO A 406 0.14 -21.49 -9.07
N LEU A 407 0.42 -22.64 -9.64
CA LEU A 407 -0.62 -23.57 -10.08
C LEU A 407 -1.42 -24.10 -8.90
N LYS A 408 -2.75 -24.16 -9.03
CA LYS A 408 -3.63 -24.63 -7.94
C LYS A 408 -3.26 -26.04 -7.44
N SER A 409 -2.90 -26.92 -8.35
CA SER A 409 -2.48 -28.30 -8.05
C SER A 409 -1.09 -28.41 -7.43
N GLU A 410 -0.28 -27.35 -7.49
CA GLU A 410 1.12 -27.34 -7.04
C GLU A 410 1.36 -26.38 -5.88
N ILE A 411 0.30 -25.88 -5.24
CA ILE A 411 0.43 -25.10 -4.00
C ILE A 411 -0.32 -25.76 -2.85
N GLY A 412 0.39 -26.08 -1.79
CA GLY A 412 -0.16 -26.73 -0.63
C GLY A 412 0.95 -27.17 0.33
N TYR A 413 0.67 -28.11 1.23
CA TYR A 413 1.65 -28.65 2.15
C TYR A 413 1.52 -30.16 2.31
N VAL A 414 2.61 -30.78 2.74
CA VAL A 414 2.64 -32.16 3.22
C VAL A 414 3.06 -32.19 4.68
N GLY A 415 2.44 -33.08 5.47
CA GLY A 415 2.73 -33.25 6.90
C GLY A 415 3.10 -34.70 7.19
N GLU A 416 4.12 -34.90 8.02
CA GLU A 416 4.66 -36.21 8.39
C GLU A 416 3.60 -37.19 8.95
N LYS A 417 2.69 -36.68 9.78
CA LYS A 417 1.62 -37.45 10.43
C LYS A 417 0.28 -37.35 9.68
N THR A 418 0.24 -36.73 8.51
CA THR A 418 -0.99 -36.50 7.76
C THR A 418 -1.13 -37.52 6.63
N THR A 419 -2.18 -38.33 6.66
CA THR A 419 -2.43 -39.37 5.64
C THR A 419 -3.13 -38.85 4.38
N LYS A 420 -3.67 -37.63 4.43
CA LYS A 420 -4.44 -37.00 3.35
C LYS A 420 -3.74 -35.78 2.76
N ASN A 421 -2.44 -35.88 2.53
CA ASN A 421 -1.63 -34.75 2.03
C ASN A 421 -2.12 -34.19 0.70
N LYS A 422 -2.70 -35.03 -0.17
CA LYS A 422 -3.29 -34.61 -1.44
C LYS A 422 -4.41 -33.56 -1.26
N GLU A 423 -5.20 -33.66 -0.19
CA GLU A 423 -6.31 -32.76 0.08
C GLU A 423 -5.86 -31.35 0.52
N HIS A 424 -4.57 -31.15 0.75
CA HIS A 424 -4.00 -29.86 1.18
C HIS A 424 -3.52 -29.00 0.01
N PHE A 425 -3.59 -29.54 -1.22
CA PHE A 425 -3.21 -28.78 -2.41
C PHE A 425 -4.41 -28.05 -3.01
N GLY A 426 -4.28 -26.73 -3.18
CA GLY A 426 -5.30 -25.88 -3.79
C GLY A 426 -6.54 -25.57 -2.96
N GLU A 427 -6.71 -26.17 -1.79
CA GLU A 427 -7.94 -26.04 -0.99
C GLU A 427 -7.69 -25.58 0.45
N ASN A 428 -6.48 -25.75 0.96
CA ASN A 428 -6.11 -25.39 2.31
C ASN A 428 -4.96 -24.39 2.34
N SER A 429 -4.74 -23.83 3.53
CA SER A 429 -3.57 -22.99 3.79
C SER A 429 -2.28 -23.80 3.69
N LEU A 430 -1.19 -23.11 3.47
CA LEU A 430 0.15 -23.67 3.45
C LEU A 430 0.72 -23.67 4.88
N PHE A 431 0.84 -24.85 5.49
CA PHE A 431 1.42 -25.00 6.82
C PHE A 431 2.90 -25.39 6.75
N VAL A 432 3.75 -24.70 7.50
CA VAL A 432 5.20 -24.91 7.48
C VAL A 432 5.79 -24.84 8.88
N GLY A 433 6.56 -25.86 9.25
CA GLY A 433 7.15 -26.02 10.58
C GLY A 433 6.76 -27.35 11.22
N ILE A 434 6.54 -27.38 12.53
CA ILE A 434 6.24 -28.61 13.25
C ILE A 434 5.09 -28.43 14.24
N SER A 435 4.27 -29.47 14.42
CA SER A 435 3.30 -29.58 15.51
C SER A 435 3.14 -31.03 15.95
N GLU A 436 2.69 -31.25 17.19
CA GLU A 436 2.43 -32.59 17.75
C GLU A 436 1.47 -33.41 16.86
N ASN A 437 0.43 -32.73 16.32
CA ASN A 437 -0.62 -33.41 15.57
C ASN A 437 -0.25 -33.67 14.10
N LYS A 438 0.54 -32.80 13.47
CA LYS A 438 0.87 -32.89 12.04
C LYS A 438 2.29 -33.43 11.79
N GLY A 439 3.13 -33.51 12.84
CA GLY A 439 4.56 -33.74 12.66
C GLY A 439 5.21 -32.53 11.94
N VAL A 440 6.31 -32.78 11.25
CA VAL A 440 6.96 -31.80 10.37
C VAL A 440 6.09 -31.53 9.15
N CYS A 441 5.98 -30.26 8.78
CA CYS A 441 5.23 -29.83 7.59
C CYS A 441 6.13 -29.02 6.64
N TYR A 442 6.10 -29.37 5.36
CA TYR A 442 6.74 -28.64 4.29
C TYR A 442 5.68 -28.00 3.37
N GLY A 443 5.87 -26.73 3.03
CA GLY A 443 5.06 -26.05 2.04
C GLY A 443 5.64 -26.22 0.63
N MET A 444 4.76 -26.40 -0.36
CA MET A 444 5.14 -26.50 -1.77
C MET A 444 4.46 -25.43 -2.60
N THR A 445 5.18 -24.89 -3.56
CA THR A 445 4.65 -23.88 -4.49
C THR A 445 5.30 -24.05 -5.86
N GLY A 446 4.50 -24.36 -6.87
CA GLY A 446 4.94 -24.49 -8.26
C GLY A 446 4.46 -23.35 -9.13
N PHE A 447 5.29 -22.93 -10.09
CA PHE A 447 4.97 -21.88 -11.06
C PHE A 447 5.28 -22.34 -12.47
N THR A 448 4.33 -22.16 -13.39
CA THR A 448 4.62 -22.27 -14.82
C THR A 448 5.38 -21.04 -15.32
N LEU A 449 6.40 -21.26 -16.13
CA LEU A 449 7.21 -20.22 -16.77
C LEU A 449 6.89 -20.05 -18.26
N GLU A 450 5.79 -20.65 -18.75
CA GLU A 450 5.41 -20.62 -20.16
C GLU A 450 5.20 -19.20 -20.72
N SER A 451 4.74 -18.28 -19.87
CA SER A 451 4.55 -16.89 -20.28
C SER A 451 5.83 -16.06 -20.37
N ILE A 452 7.00 -16.67 -20.06
CA ILE A 452 8.30 -16.01 -20.17
C ILE A 452 9.02 -16.61 -21.38
N PRO A 453 9.54 -15.80 -22.31
CA PRO A 453 10.31 -16.29 -23.45
C PRO A 453 11.54 -17.08 -23.02
N GLU A 454 11.90 -18.13 -23.80
CA GLU A 454 13.06 -18.97 -23.48
C GLU A 454 14.40 -18.20 -23.57
N ASN A 455 14.44 -17.20 -24.44
CA ASN A 455 15.57 -16.31 -24.62
C ASN A 455 15.60 -15.13 -23.65
N ALA A 456 14.67 -15.09 -22.71
CA ALA A 456 14.68 -14.06 -21.66
C ALA A 456 15.92 -14.19 -20.78
N VAL A 457 16.53 -13.06 -20.46
CA VAL A 457 17.64 -12.96 -19.51
C VAL A 457 17.13 -12.33 -18.21
N ILE A 458 16.99 -13.14 -17.16
CA ILE A 458 16.41 -12.71 -15.88
C ILE A 458 17.39 -11.77 -15.17
N LYS A 459 16.92 -10.53 -14.89
CA LYS A 459 17.70 -9.48 -14.21
C LYS A 459 17.42 -9.47 -12.71
N THR A 460 16.15 -9.54 -12.34
CA THR A 460 15.74 -9.65 -10.93
C THR A 460 14.67 -10.71 -10.79
N ALA A 461 14.58 -11.31 -9.61
CA ALA A 461 13.48 -12.18 -9.23
C ALA A 461 13.23 -12.09 -7.73
N ARG A 462 11.97 -12.20 -7.34
CA ARG A 462 11.55 -12.30 -5.94
C ARG A 462 10.30 -13.15 -5.82
N ILE A 463 10.22 -13.93 -4.74
CA ILE A 463 9.03 -14.72 -4.40
C ILE A 463 8.44 -14.18 -3.10
N SER A 464 7.12 -14.02 -3.05
CA SER A 464 6.43 -13.42 -1.92
C SER A 464 5.31 -14.32 -1.40
N TYR A 465 5.20 -14.40 -0.09
CA TYR A 465 4.18 -15.15 0.64
C TYR A 465 3.51 -14.25 1.69
N TYR A 466 2.22 -14.49 1.94
CA TYR A 466 1.45 -13.76 2.93
C TYR A 466 1.21 -14.62 4.18
N PRO A 467 1.80 -14.27 5.32
CA PRO A 467 1.60 -15.01 6.57
C PRO A 467 0.20 -14.76 7.13
N MET A 468 -0.43 -15.83 7.60
CA MET A 468 -1.72 -15.81 8.27
C MET A 468 -1.51 -16.15 9.75
N ASN A 469 -1.55 -15.15 10.61
CA ASN A 469 -1.42 -15.39 12.04
C ASN A 469 -2.80 -15.72 12.63
N ARG A 470 -3.17 -17.01 12.69
CA ARG A 470 -4.42 -17.47 13.29
C ARG A 470 -4.20 -18.01 14.70
N VAL A 471 -5.25 -17.93 15.50
CA VAL A 471 -5.24 -18.36 16.93
C VAL A 471 -4.73 -19.79 17.17
N SER A 472 -4.95 -20.68 16.19
CA SER A 472 -4.49 -22.07 16.27
C SER A 472 -3.02 -22.30 15.91
N VAL A 473 -2.36 -21.26 15.37
CA VAL A 473 -0.97 -21.35 14.91
C VAL A 473 -0.12 -20.45 15.78
N GLN A 474 0.66 -21.06 16.65
CA GLN A 474 1.54 -20.35 17.57
C GLN A 474 2.98 -20.43 17.06
N VAL A 475 3.56 -19.27 16.86
CA VAL A 475 4.96 -19.11 16.45
C VAL A 475 5.74 -18.56 17.62
N GLU A 476 6.73 -19.32 18.05
CA GLU A 476 7.57 -18.92 19.17
C GLU A 476 8.65 -17.94 18.76
N LYS A 477 9.32 -17.36 19.75
CA LYS A 477 10.42 -16.41 19.57
C LYS A 477 11.56 -16.96 18.70
N PHE A 478 11.76 -18.26 18.73
CA PHE A 478 12.85 -18.94 18.02
C PHE A 478 12.30 -19.80 16.89
N GLY A 479 12.64 -19.46 15.68
CA GLY A 479 12.29 -20.21 14.49
C GLY A 479 12.65 -19.42 13.24
N GLU A 480 13.03 -20.14 12.22
CA GLU A 480 13.36 -19.57 10.93
C GLU A 480 12.61 -20.32 9.82
N TRP A 481 12.10 -19.55 8.87
CA TRP A 481 11.43 -20.07 7.68
C TRP A 481 12.21 -19.64 6.45
N ARG A 482 12.47 -20.57 5.56
CA ARG A 482 13.24 -20.34 4.34
C ARG A 482 12.58 -21.00 3.14
N VAL A 483 12.92 -20.51 1.95
CA VAL A 483 12.37 -20.98 0.68
C VAL A 483 13.50 -21.59 -0.13
N GLY A 484 13.42 -22.87 -0.43
CA GLY A 484 14.37 -23.59 -1.26
C GLY A 484 13.81 -23.86 -2.66
N ILE A 485 14.63 -23.67 -3.68
CA ILE A 485 14.34 -24.16 -5.03
C ILE A 485 14.64 -25.64 -5.06
N VAL A 486 13.69 -26.48 -5.43
CA VAL A 486 13.87 -27.93 -5.47
C VAL A 486 14.01 -28.44 -6.89
N ASP A 487 14.77 -29.53 -7.05
CA ASP A 487 14.88 -30.23 -8.34
C ASP A 487 13.65 -31.11 -8.53
N GLU A 488 12.71 -30.67 -9.36
CA GLU A 488 11.45 -31.35 -9.66
C GLU A 488 11.65 -32.81 -10.12
N ARG A 489 12.79 -33.12 -10.73
CA ARG A 489 13.13 -34.47 -11.21
C ARG A 489 13.37 -35.48 -10.08
N THR A 490 13.53 -34.99 -8.85
CA THR A 490 13.72 -35.81 -7.64
C THR A 490 12.42 -36.06 -6.90
N ILE A 491 11.28 -35.57 -7.40
CA ILE A 491 9.98 -35.69 -6.79
C ILE A 491 9.07 -36.54 -7.68
N GLU A 492 8.69 -37.73 -7.23
CA GLU A 492 7.78 -38.61 -7.95
C GLU A 492 6.31 -38.23 -7.66
N ASN A 493 6.03 -37.83 -6.43
CA ASN A 493 4.68 -37.49 -5.98
C ASN A 493 4.68 -36.24 -5.04
N LEU A 494 4.12 -35.14 -5.52
CA LEU A 494 3.99 -33.89 -4.74
C LEU A 494 3.17 -34.04 -3.43
N SER A 495 2.33 -35.07 -3.34
CA SER A 495 1.54 -35.37 -2.16
C SER A 495 2.22 -36.34 -1.19
N SER A 496 3.44 -36.78 -1.47
CA SER A 496 4.22 -37.67 -0.61
C SER A 496 5.11 -36.82 0.32
N PHE A 497 4.98 -37.05 1.63
CA PHE A 497 5.84 -36.37 2.60
C PHE A 497 7.31 -36.73 2.40
N GLU A 498 7.62 -38.01 2.18
CA GLU A 498 8.99 -38.50 2.03
C GLU A 498 9.63 -37.95 0.75
N ASP A 499 8.88 -37.96 -0.40
CA ASP A 499 9.38 -37.39 -1.66
C ASP A 499 9.75 -35.90 -1.51
N ILE A 500 8.88 -35.14 -0.83
CA ILE A 500 9.12 -33.71 -0.61
C ILE A 500 10.25 -33.48 0.39
N LYS A 501 10.33 -34.24 1.47
CA LYS A 501 11.40 -34.17 2.45
C LYS A 501 12.76 -34.46 1.83
N ASP A 502 12.85 -35.49 1.01
CA ASP A 502 14.08 -35.97 0.40
C ASP A 502 14.41 -35.25 -0.91
N ALA A 503 13.52 -34.38 -1.42
CA ALA A 503 13.73 -33.60 -2.61
C ALA A 503 15.01 -32.77 -2.53
N LYS A 504 15.81 -32.84 -3.59
CA LYS A 504 17.09 -32.11 -3.69
C LYS A 504 16.87 -30.61 -3.77
N VAL A 505 17.36 -29.87 -2.79
CA VAL A 505 17.41 -28.40 -2.83
C VAL A 505 18.60 -27.94 -3.67
N LEU A 506 18.31 -27.12 -4.66
CA LEU A 506 19.29 -26.52 -5.58
C LEU A 506 19.89 -25.22 -5.02
N GLY A 507 19.12 -24.50 -4.23
CA GLY A 507 19.52 -23.26 -3.57
C GLY A 507 18.40 -22.68 -2.71
N TYR A 508 18.75 -21.86 -1.73
CA TYR A 508 17.78 -21.15 -0.88
C TYR A 508 17.67 -19.69 -1.28
N VAL A 509 16.44 -19.24 -1.50
CA VAL A 509 16.16 -17.88 -1.98
C VAL A 509 16.26 -16.88 -0.84
N GLY A 510 17.22 -15.99 -0.93
CA GLY A 510 17.40 -14.91 0.02
C GLY A 510 17.73 -15.39 1.44
N MET A 511 17.42 -14.55 2.41
CA MET A 511 17.64 -14.86 3.82
C MET A 511 16.41 -15.51 4.45
N ALA A 512 16.61 -16.39 5.42
CA ALA A 512 15.54 -16.97 6.22
C ALA A 512 14.77 -15.86 6.96
N THR A 513 13.45 -16.00 7.03
CA THR A 513 12.59 -15.11 7.81
C THR A 513 12.52 -15.61 9.25
N LYS A 514 12.86 -14.78 10.21
CA LYS A 514 12.77 -15.10 11.63
C LYS A 514 11.33 -14.99 12.14
N SER A 515 11.01 -15.70 13.23
CA SER A 515 9.69 -15.64 13.87
C SER A 515 9.27 -14.22 14.26
N SER A 516 10.20 -13.38 14.70
CA SER A 516 9.95 -11.96 15.01
C SER A 516 9.52 -11.11 13.83
N GLN A 517 9.76 -11.59 12.61
CA GLN A 517 9.38 -10.90 11.36
C GLN A 517 8.06 -11.41 10.78
N LEU A 518 7.43 -12.42 11.40
CA LEU A 518 6.17 -13.00 10.94
C LEU A 518 4.98 -12.28 11.57
N SER A 519 4.28 -11.49 10.79
CA SER A 519 3.11 -10.76 11.23
C SER A 519 2.03 -10.80 10.15
N GLN A 520 0.78 -10.87 10.57
CA GLN A 520 -0.34 -10.70 9.65
C GLN A 520 -0.28 -9.28 9.02
N GLY A 521 -0.61 -9.17 7.76
CA GLY A 521 -0.61 -7.88 7.05
C GLY A 521 0.73 -7.51 6.42
N ILE A 522 1.80 -8.25 6.66
CA ILE A 522 3.11 -8.00 6.06
C ILE A 522 3.49 -9.14 5.11
N TRP A 523 3.65 -8.82 3.84
CA TRP A 523 4.22 -9.74 2.87
C TRP A 523 5.66 -10.10 3.23
N ARG A 524 6.00 -11.38 3.13
CA ARG A 524 7.39 -11.86 3.21
C ARG A 524 7.90 -12.08 1.81
N THR A 525 8.95 -11.34 1.47
CA THR A 525 9.55 -11.35 0.13
C THR A 525 10.98 -11.83 0.22
N TYR A 526 11.28 -12.86 -0.56
CA TYR A 526 12.60 -13.48 -0.67
C TYR A 526 13.20 -13.09 -2.02
N HIS A 527 14.32 -12.39 -2.00
CA HIS A 527 14.99 -11.90 -3.20
C HIS A 527 16.03 -12.89 -3.67
N PHE A 528 16.05 -13.16 -4.98
CA PHE A 528 17.02 -14.04 -5.60
C PHE A 528 18.37 -13.33 -5.75
N ASN A 529 19.43 -13.94 -5.27
CA ASN A 529 20.78 -13.52 -5.59
C ASN A 529 21.21 -14.04 -7.00
N LYS A 530 22.46 -13.84 -7.37
CA LYS A 530 22.96 -14.27 -8.68
C LYS A 530 22.86 -15.78 -8.89
N GLN A 531 23.13 -16.60 -7.88
CA GLN A 531 23.13 -18.06 -7.98
C GLN A 531 21.70 -18.58 -8.17
N GLU A 532 20.73 -18.14 -7.38
CA GLU A 532 19.34 -18.55 -7.51
C GLU A 532 18.73 -18.08 -8.84
N ARG A 533 19.10 -16.86 -9.31
CA ARG A 533 18.67 -16.40 -10.64
C ARG A 533 19.23 -17.29 -11.75
N THR A 534 20.45 -17.83 -11.62
CA THR A 534 21.00 -18.77 -12.59
C THR A 534 20.21 -20.08 -12.62
N ILE A 535 19.76 -20.58 -11.46
CA ILE A 535 18.88 -21.76 -11.38
C ILE A 535 17.54 -21.47 -12.05
N LEU A 536 16.92 -20.33 -11.74
CA LEU A 536 15.65 -19.91 -12.34
C LEU A 536 15.80 -19.73 -13.88
N GLN A 537 16.90 -19.13 -14.33
CA GLN A 537 17.21 -18.99 -15.76
C GLN A 537 17.27 -20.36 -16.46
N GLY A 538 17.89 -21.36 -15.83
CA GLY A 538 17.91 -22.74 -16.33
C GLY A 538 16.53 -23.41 -16.36
N SER A 539 15.63 -22.97 -15.50
CA SER A 539 14.25 -23.49 -15.43
C SER A 539 13.35 -22.97 -16.56
N LEU A 540 13.72 -21.89 -17.26
CA LEU A 540 12.97 -21.39 -18.43
C LEU A 540 12.82 -22.45 -19.52
N LYS A 541 13.83 -23.29 -19.72
CA LYS A 541 13.77 -24.40 -20.68
C LYS A 541 12.80 -25.51 -20.27
N ARG A 542 12.61 -25.71 -18.98
CA ARG A 542 11.69 -26.71 -18.42
C ARG A 542 10.26 -26.22 -18.27
N ARG A 543 10.07 -24.90 -18.40
CA ARG A 543 8.78 -24.22 -18.29
C ARG A 543 8.13 -24.32 -16.93
N ASN A 544 8.83 -24.82 -15.91
CA ASN A 544 8.34 -24.96 -14.55
C ASN A 544 9.43 -24.70 -13.52
N ILE A 545 9.05 -24.28 -12.31
CA ILE A 545 9.92 -24.17 -11.15
C ILE A 545 9.12 -24.45 -9.87
N LEU A 546 9.69 -25.27 -8.99
CA LEU A 546 9.11 -25.65 -7.71
C LEU A 546 9.91 -25.09 -6.54
N PHE A 547 9.20 -24.66 -5.52
CA PHE A 547 9.77 -24.16 -4.26
C PHE A 547 9.24 -24.99 -3.10
N ARG A 548 10.17 -25.34 -2.17
CA ARG A 548 9.82 -25.91 -0.87
C ARG A 548 10.06 -24.86 0.21
N MET A 549 9.03 -24.55 0.96
CA MET A 549 9.16 -23.74 2.17
C MET A 549 9.40 -24.65 3.37
N GLU A 550 10.43 -24.35 4.13
CA GLU A 550 10.89 -25.09 5.29
C GLU A 550 10.82 -24.23 6.55
N GLY A 551 10.50 -24.84 7.66
CA GLY A 551 10.47 -24.21 8.98
C GLY A 551 11.14 -25.08 10.03
N PRO A 552 10.95 -24.77 11.33
CA PRO A 552 11.47 -25.57 12.44
C PRO A 552 11.01 -27.04 12.37
N THR A 553 11.92 -27.95 12.69
CA THR A 553 11.67 -29.41 12.72
C THR A 553 11.65 -30.00 14.13
N ASN A 554 12.01 -29.19 15.13
CA ASN A 554 11.99 -29.59 16.53
C ASN A 554 10.90 -28.85 17.29
N LEU A 555 10.14 -29.58 18.11
CA LEU A 555 9.14 -28.97 18.99
C LEU A 555 9.83 -28.16 20.09
N PRO A 556 9.31 -26.96 20.38
CA PRO A 556 9.75 -26.20 21.56
C PRO A 556 9.49 -26.98 22.87
N LEU A 557 10.39 -26.83 23.85
CA LEU A 557 10.29 -27.54 25.15
C LEU A 557 8.99 -27.23 25.90
N SER A 558 8.41 -26.10 25.69
CA SER A 558 7.22 -25.62 26.43
C SER A 558 5.91 -25.73 25.67
N ARG A 559 5.90 -26.18 24.41
CA ARG A 559 4.73 -26.04 23.52
C ARG A 559 4.66 -27.10 22.41
N GLY A 560 3.45 -27.52 22.08
CA GLY A 560 3.19 -28.56 21.09
C GLY A 560 3.21 -28.07 19.62
N SER A 561 3.69 -26.84 19.33
CA SER A 561 3.66 -26.31 17.99
C SER A 561 4.66 -25.18 17.74
N GLN A 562 5.36 -25.28 16.63
CA GLN A 562 6.15 -24.24 16.00
C GLN A 562 5.82 -24.23 14.49
N LEU A 563 4.57 -23.92 14.18
CA LEU A 563 3.96 -24.07 12.87
C LEU A 563 3.41 -22.72 12.40
N MET A 564 3.82 -22.28 11.22
CA MET A 564 3.30 -21.08 10.58
C MET A 564 2.32 -21.43 9.46
N GLN A 565 1.26 -20.66 9.37
CA GLN A 565 0.26 -20.74 8.31
C GLN A 565 0.44 -19.58 7.31
N TRP A 566 0.39 -19.91 6.02
CA TRP A 566 0.49 -18.96 4.92
C TRP A 566 -0.74 -19.06 4.01
N ASP A 567 -1.17 -17.94 3.44
CA ASP A 567 -2.28 -17.93 2.50
C ASP A 567 -1.84 -18.52 1.15
N ILE A 568 -2.63 -19.40 0.59
CA ILE A 568 -2.40 -19.96 -0.74
C ILE A 568 -3.18 -19.23 -1.84
N GLY A 569 -4.12 -18.38 -1.47
CA GLY A 569 -4.98 -17.66 -2.39
C GLY A 569 -6.03 -18.51 -3.10
N TYR A 570 -6.20 -19.77 -2.69
CA TYR A 570 -7.22 -20.70 -3.14
C TYR A 570 -8.03 -21.25 -1.96
N GLY A 571 -9.24 -21.74 -2.23
CA GLY A 571 -10.11 -22.34 -1.20
C GLY A 571 -10.92 -21.30 -0.42
N ALA A 572 -11.86 -21.80 0.39
CA ALA A 572 -12.87 -21.00 1.07
C ALA A 572 -12.32 -20.04 2.16
N TYR A 573 -11.16 -20.35 2.70
CA TYR A 573 -10.54 -19.56 3.81
C TYR A 573 -9.40 -18.67 3.37
N SER A 574 -9.14 -18.60 2.07
CA SER A 574 -8.06 -17.80 1.52
C SER A 574 -8.48 -16.34 1.29
N GLY A 575 -7.49 -15.47 1.18
CA GLY A 575 -7.68 -14.09 0.75
C GLY A 575 -7.85 -13.92 -0.77
N GLY A 576 -7.99 -15.00 -1.50
CA GLY A 576 -8.08 -14.99 -2.95
C GLY A 576 -6.82 -14.39 -3.59
N LEU A 577 -6.96 -13.78 -4.75
CA LEU A 577 -5.86 -13.15 -5.48
C LEU A 577 -5.06 -12.14 -4.67
N THR A 578 -5.70 -11.45 -3.72
CA THR A 578 -5.04 -10.41 -2.91
C THR A 578 -3.85 -10.93 -2.13
N PHE A 579 -3.92 -12.18 -1.63
CA PHE A 579 -2.88 -12.76 -0.78
C PHE A 579 -2.24 -14.02 -1.37
N ARG A 580 -2.54 -14.31 -2.64
CA ARG A 580 -1.92 -15.44 -3.33
C ARG A 580 -0.42 -15.25 -3.45
N PRO A 581 0.41 -16.25 -3.12
CA PRO A 581 1.83 -16.21 -3.36
C PRO A 581 2.16 -15.85 -4.81
N LYS A 582 3.26 -15.14 -5.02
CA LYS A 582 3.62 -14.66 -6.34
C LYS A 582 5.13 -14.68 -6.56
N LEU A 583 5.51 -15.02 -7.79
CA LEU A 583 6.86 -14.91 -8.27
C LEU A 583 6.93 -13.72 -9.24
N GLU A 584 7.70 -12.70 -8.88
CA GLU A 584 7.86 -11.47 -9.65
C GLU A 584 9.27 -11.46 -10.26
N LEU A 585 9.36 -11.20 -11.55
CA LEU A 585 10.64 -11.13 -12.24
C LEU A 585 10.70 -9.95 -13.20
N THR A 586 11.94 -9.45 -13.38
CA THR A 586 12.28 -8.59 -14.51
C THR A 586 13.30 -9.29 -15.39
N TYR A 587 13.16 -9.12 -16.69
CA TYR A 587 14.03 -9.75 -17.66
C TYR A 587 14.22 -8.85 -18.89
N THR A 588 15.28 -9.10 -19.64
CA THR A 588 15.52 -8.47 -20.94
C THR A 588 15.36 -9.52 -22.03
N LEU A 589 15.06 -9.07 -23.25
CA LEU A 589 15.07 -9.89 -24.44
C LEU A 589 16.05 -9.34 -25.45
N GLU A 590 16.50 -10.17 -26.39
CA GLU A 590 16.99 -9.69 -27.67
C GLU A 590 15.78 -9.36 -28.54
N ASP A 591 15.49 -8.08 -28.67
CA ASP A 591 14.19 -7.59 -29.17
C ASP A 591 14.13 -7.50 -30.69
N ALA A 592 12.90 -7.67 -31.18
CA ALA A 592 12.54 -7.11 -32.45
C ALA A 592 12.39 -5.58 -32.29
N LYS A 593 13.06 -4.86 -33.15
CA LYS A 593 13.03 -3.39 -33.20
C LYS A 593 12.35 -2.95 -34.48
N LEU A 594 11.36 -2.05 -34.36
CA LEU A 594 10.82 -1.31 -35.48
C LEU A 594 11.36 0.12 -35.40
N GLU A 595 11.98 0.59 -36.45
CA GLU A 595 12.48 1.95 -36.59
C GLU A 595 11.79 2.63 -37.77
N LEU A 596 10.99 3.64 -37.47
CA LEU A 596 10.30 4.45 -38.46
C LEU A 596 10.98 5.81 -38.57
N HIS A 597 11.34 6.20 -39.79
CA HIS A 597 11.83 7.54 -40.07
C HIS A 597 10.67 8.47 -40.42
N SER A 598 10.76 9.72 -39.99
CA SER A 598 9.76 10.73 -40.34
C SER A 598 9.59 10.86 -41.86
N GLN A 599 8.32 10.91 -42.27
CA GLN A 599 7.99 11.16 -43.70
C GLN A 599 7.89 12.64 -43.99
N HIS A 600 7.22 13.41 -43.13
CA HIS A 600 7.00 14.84 -43.27
C HIS A 600 7.37 15.55 -41.99
N GLU A 601 8.17 16.61 -42.11
CA GLU A 601 8.44 17.57 -41.05
C GLU A 601 8.03 18.96 -41.53
N TYR A 602 7.27 19.66 -40.70
CA TYR A 602 6.85 21.01 -41.00
C TYR A 602 6.67 21.88 -39.76
N THR A 603 6.76 23.16 -39.93
CA THR A 603 6.60 24.16 -38.88
C THR A 603 5.32 24.97 -39.15
N ILE A 604 4.46 25.06 -38.14
CA ILE A 604 3.25 25.86 -38.18
C ILE A 604 3.42 27.12 -37.35
N THR A 605 3.21 28.26 -37.96
CA THR A 605 3.13 29.58 -37.31
C THR A 605 1.76 30.18 -37.53
N LYS A 606 1.47 31.26 -36.84
CA LYS A 606 0.21 32.00 -37.03
C LYS A 606 -0.01 32.50 -38.48
N GLU A 607 1.09 32.69 -39.20
CA GLU A 607 1.08 33.31 -40.54
C GLU A 607 1.28 32.28 -41.66
N SER A 608 1.88 31.12 -41.40
CA SER A 608 2.27 30.18 -42.45
C SER A 608 2.54 28.77 -41.97
N VAL A 609 2.46 27.82 -42.89
CA VAL A 609 3.01 26.47 -42.78
C VAL A 609 4.28 26.39 -43.63
N LYS A 610 5.39 25.95 -43.02
CA LYS A 610 6.67 25.79 -43.70
C LYS A 610 7.03 24.32 -43.70
N GLU A 611 6.99 23.71 -44.87
CA GLU A 611 7.43 22.31 -45.07
C GLU A 611 8.95 22.20 -44.93
N GLU A 612 9.41 21.01 -44.70
CA GLU A 612 10.84 20.66 -44.54
C GLU A 612 11.55 21.48 -43.43
N SER A 613 10.81 21.76 -42.38
CA SER A 613 11.25 22.59 -41.26
C SER A 613 10.66 22.01 -39.97
N LEU A 614 11.44 21.96 -38.93
CA LEU A 614 11.00 21.45 -37.62
C LEU A 614 11.46 22.40 -36.52
N ILE A 615 10.74 23.49 -36.36
CA ILE A 615 11.06 24.52 -35.38
C ILE A 615 9.93 24.59 -34.35
N ALA A 616 10.27 24.63 -33.09
CA ALA A 616 9.34 24.90 -32.02
C ALA A 616 9.83 26.05 -31.13
N GLY A 617 8.91 26.86 -30.59
CA GLY A 617 9.26 28.00 -29.76
C GLY A 617 8.26 29.14 -29.79
N PHE A 618 8.78 30.36 -29.76
CA PHE A 618 7.98 31.61 -29.79
C PHE A 618 8.56 32.59 -30.81
N ASP A 619 7.68 33.20 -31.58
CA ASP A 619 8.03 34.21 -32.57
C ASP A 619 8.29 35.60 -31.94
N LYS A 620 8.54 36.62 -32.81
CA LYS A 620 8.76 38.00 -32.38
C LYS A 620 7.56 38.64 -31.64
N ASN A 621 6.37 38.09 -31.87
CA ASN A 621 5.11 38.56 -31.27
C ASN A 621 4.71 37.73 -30.03
N ALA A 622 5.57 36.81 -29.57
CA ALA A 622 5.29 35.87 -28.53
C ALA A 622 4.22 34.83 -28.88
N SER A 623 3.89 34.65 -30.17
CA SER A 623 3.03 33.57 -30.64
C SER A 623 3.83 32.26 -30.68
N ARG A 624 3.18 31.14 -30.34
CA ARG A 624 3.84 29.83 -30.38
C ARG A 624 4.19 29.44 -31.82
N ILE A 625 5.27 28.71 -31.95
CA ILE A 625 5.70 28.02 -33.16
C ILE A 625 5.63 26.55 -32.88
N TYR A 626 4.95 25.77 -33.70
CA TYR A 626 4.75 24.35 -33.55
C TYR A 626 5.59 23.58 -34.57
N GLY A 627 6.43 22.67 -34.10
CA GLY A 627 7.12 21.70 -34.94
C GLY A 627 6.30 20.43 -35.07
N CYS A 628 5.99 19.98 -36.27
CA CYS A 628 5.13 18.83 -36.54
C CYS A 628 5.88 17.75 -37.32
N ILE A 629 5.64 16.48 -36.91
CA ILE A 629 6.28 15.29 -37.46
C ILE A 629 5.23 14.26 -37.81
N GLU A 630 5.30 13.68 -38.99
CA GLU A 630 4.46 12.57 -39.44
C GLU A 630 5.32 11.37 -39.80
N PHE A 631 4.82 10.17 -39.40
CA PHE A 631 5.44 8.87 -39.71
C PHE A 631 4.44 8.01 -40.51
N ASP A 632 4.99 7.07 -41.28
CA ASP A 632 4.21 5.98 -41.82
C ASP A 632 3.99 4.93 -40.77
N MET A 633 2.79 4.88 -40.24
CA MET A 633 2.43 3.99 -39.12
C MET A 633 1.86 2.63 -39.57
N VAL A 634 1.79 2.34 -40.90
CA VAL A 634 1.18 1.12 -41.44
C VAL A 634 1.84 -0.13 -40.83
N GLN A 635 3.14 -0.11 -40.62
CA GLN A 635 3.87 -1.24 -40.03
C GLN A 635 3.45 -1.55 -38.59
N ILE A 636 2.90 -0.56 -37.86
CA ILE A 636 2.40 -0.77 -36.50
C ILE A 636 1.09 -1.58 -36.51
N LEU A 637 0.28 -1.46 -37.56
CA LEU A 637 -0.95 -2.27 -37.75
C LEU A 637 -0.63 -3.78 -37.86
N ASP A 638 0.52 -4.12 -38.44
CA ASP A 638 0.95 -5.53 -38.59
C ASP A 638 1.50 -6.13 -37.25
N MET A 639 1.62 -5.30 -36.23
CA MET A 639 2.07 -5.74 -34.89
C MET A 639 0.93 -6.32 -34.02
N GLN A 640 -0.15 -6.81 -34.63
CA GLN A 640 -1.19 -7.55 -33.91
C GLN A 640 -0.58 -8.74 -33.16
N ASN A 641 -1.01 -8.92 -31.92
CA ASN A 641 -0.43 -9.91 -30.98
C ASN A 641 1.03 -9.65 -30.57
N THR A 642 1.44 -8.40 -30.52
CA THR A 642 2.71 -7.99 -29.94
C THR A 642 2.49 -7.19 -28.67
N ILE A 643 3.53 -7.17 -27.81
CA ILE A 643 3.61 -6.21 -26.71
C ILE A 643 4.71 -5.23 -27.09
N ILE A 644 4.36 -3.94 -27.18
CA ILE A 644 5.35 -2.89 -27.30
C ILE A 644 5.91 -2.66 -25.89
N SER A 645 7.18 -2.96 -25.73
CA SER A 645 7.87 -2.89 -24.45
C SER A 645 8.46 -1.52 -24.18
N GLU A 646 8.83 -0.80 -25.25
CA GLU A 646 9.37 0.53 -25.20
C GLU A 646 9.03 1.23 -26.52
N ALA A 647 8.63 2.49 -26.44
CA ALA A 647 8.53 3.39 -27.57
C ALA A 647 9.17 4.72 -27.22
N TYR A 648 9.93 5.29 -28.14
CA TYR A 648 10.45 6.65 -28.00
C TYR A 648 10.65 7.32 -29.35
N LEU A 649 10.45 8.63 -29.37
CA LEU A 649 10.78 9.47 -30.50
C LEU A 649 12.13 10.14 -30.23
N GLU A 650 13.06 9.96 -31.15
CA GLU A 650 14.42 10.50 -31.06
C GLU A 650 14.65 11.54 -32.14
N MET A 651 15.18 12.70 -31.76
CA MET A 651 15.51 13.80 -32.67
C MET A 651 16.62 14.67 -32.12
N ASP A 652 17.31 15.38 -33.00
CA ASP A 652 18.41 16.26 -32.65
C ASP A 652 17.92 17.71 -32.44
N ALA A 653 18.35 18.32 -31.33
CA ALA A 653 18.23 19.74 -31.13
C ALA A 653 19.36 20.49 -31.84
N ARG A 654 19.03 21.45 -32.70
CA ARG A 654 19.98 22.27 -33.47
C ARG A 654 19.60 23.76 -33.38
N ASN A 655 20.58 24.64 -33.56
CA ASN A 655 20.34 26.09 -33.56
C ASN A 655 19.50 26.54 -32.35
N ILE A 656 19.93 26.21 -31.14
CA ILE A 656 19.24 26.55 -29.92
C ILE A 656 19.29 28.07 -29.71
N LYS A 657 18.17 28.76 -29.98
CA LYS A 657 17.99 30.19 -29.76
C LYS A 657 16.98 30.47 -28.65
N ALA A 658 17.08 29.74 -27.56
CA ALA A 658 16.17 29.87 -26.45
C ALA A 658 16.95 29.93 -25.12
N ASN A 659 16.42 30.66 -24.15
CA ASN A 659 17.04 30.76 -22.86
C ASN A 659 16.62 29.59 -21.94
N GLY A 660 17.39 29.35 -20.86
CA GLY A 660 17.22 28.18 -19.98
C GLY A 660 15.88 28.07 -19.24
N ASN A 661 14.94 29.00 -19.42
CA ASN A 661 13.63 28.96 -18.79
C ASN A 661 12.55 28.34 -19.70
N ILE A 662 12.88 28.01 -20.94
CA ILE A 662 11.94 27.38 -21.88
C ILE A 662 12.05 25.87 -21.75
N ARG A 663 10.89 25.23 -21.77
CA ARG A 663 10.75 23.77 -21.78
C ARG A 663 10.02 23.33 -23.04
N TYR A 664 10.37 22.18 -23.55
CA TYR A 664 9.74 21.54 -24.70
C TYR A 664 9.09 20.24 -24.29
N HIS A 665 7.91 19.99 -24.83
CA HIS A 665 7.22 18.71 -24.68
C HIS A 665 6.66 18.27 -26.05
N LEU A 666 6.42 16.99 -26.14
CA LEU A 666 5.86 16.35 -27.34
C LEU A 666 4.42 15.93 -27.06
N GLU A 667 3.54 16.15 -28.03
CA GLU A 667 2.13 15.72 -27.97
C GLU A 667 1.78 14.93 -29.23
N MET A 668 0.90 13.94 -29.06
CA MET A 668 0.21 13.26 -30.14
C MET A 668 -1.11 13.98 -30.42
N VAL A 669 -1.34 14.33 -31.69
CA VAL A 669 -2.53 15.09 -32.10
C VAL A 669 -3.20 14.37 -33.25
N LYS A 670 -4.54 14.27 -33.23
CA LYS A 670 -5.32 13.82 -34.38
C LYS A 670 -5.38 14.97 -35.42
N MET A 671 -4.96 14.71 -36.64
CA MET A 671 -4.98 15.72 -37.69
C MET A 671 -5.35 15.09 -39.02
N GLY A 672 -6.50 15.50 -39.57
CA GLY A 672 -6.95 15.07 -40.89
C GLY A 672 -6.18 15.75 -42.03
N ASP A 673 -6.26 15.20 -43.24
CA ASP A 673 -5.70 15.82 -44.43
C ASP A 673 -6.39 17.15 -44.70
N GLY A 674 -5.61 18.22 -44.81
CA GLY A 674 -6.10 19.60 -45.03
C GLY A 674 -6.31 20.45 -43.77
N GLU A 675 -6.05 19.90 -42.59
CA GLU A 675 -6.23 20.58 -41.30
C GLU A 675 -4.94 21.16 -40.68
N LYS A 676 -3.88 21.34 -41.45
CA LYS A 676 -2.60 21.91 -41.00
C LYS A 676 -2.76 23.41 -40.69
N THR A 677 -3.44 23.74 -39.60
CA THR A 677 -3.69 25.15 -39.23
C THR A 677 -3.18 25.42 -37.80
N TYR A 678 -2.79 26.67 -37.56
CA TYR A 678 -2.36 27.14 -36.25
C TYR A 678 -3.44 26.99 -35.17
N ASP A 679 -4.68 27.37 -35.52
CA ASP A 679 -5.79 27.38 -34.59
C ASP A 679 -6.11 25.95 -34.08
N LYS A 680 -6.01 24.95 -34.95
CA LYS A 680 -6.26 23.57 -34.59
C LYS A 680 -5.23 23.03 -33.58
N LEU A 681 -3.97 23.44 -33.69
CA LEU A 681 -2.93 23.07 -32.71
C LEU A 681 -2.98 23.92 -31.44
N HIS A 682 -3.64 25.09 -31.51
CA HIS A 682 -3.77 25.98 -30.35
C HIS A 682 -4.93 25.57 -29.44
N ASP A 683 -6.03 25.12 -30.02
CA ASP A 683 -7.31 24.94 -29.35
C ASP A 683 -7.67 23.47 -29.03
N ARG A 684 -6.96 22.45 -29.59
CA ARG A 684 -7.16 21.05 -29.16
C ARG A 684 -7.09 19.96 -30.20
N ASP A 685 -7.16 18.83 -29.81
CA ASP A 685 -7.27 17.42 -30.17
C ASP A 685 -5.96 16.69 -29.85
N ILE A 686 -5.48 16.94 -28.65
CA ILE A 686 -4.39 16.18 -28.07
C ILE A 686 -4.94 14.78 -27.79
N ILE A 687 -4.29 13.76 -28.35
CA ILE A 687 -4.56 12.37 -28.01
C ILE A 687 -3.91 12.11 -26.66
N GLU A 688 -2.60 12.38 -26.56
CA GLU A 688 -1.83 12.18 -25.35
C GLU A 688 -0.51 12.95 -25.40
N ARG A 689 0.06 13.23 -24.26
CA ARG A 689 1.39 13.79 -24.09
C ARG A 689 2.43 12.67 -24.09
N VAL A 690 3.54 12.88 -24.77
CA VAL A 690 4.62 11.89 -24.89
C VAL A 690 5.80 12.30 -24.04
N GLY A 691 6.07 11.54 -23.01
CA GLY A 691 7.20 11.76 -22.12
C GLY A 691 7.07 13.02 -21.27
N TYR A 692 8.20 13.47 -20.76
CA TYR A 692 8.31 14.64 -19.88
C TYR A 692 8.84 15.86 -20.62
N GLU A 693 8.69 17.03 -19.99
CA GLU A 693 9.23 18.29 -20.54
C GLU A 693 10.75 18.30 -20.46
N VAL A 694 11.39 18.69 -21.55
CA VAL A 694 12.82 18.87 -21.65
C VAL A 694 13.16 20.35 -21.51
N SER A 695 14.02 20.69 -20.55
CA SER A 695 14.53 22.04 -20.40
C SER A 695 15.53 22.37 -21.51
N VAL A 696 15.48 23.60 -22.04
CA VAL A 696 16.51 24.10 -22.94
C VAL A 696 17.91 24.00 -22.34
N ALA A 697 18.03 24.13 -21.03
CA ALA A 697 19.32 24.01 -20.33
C ALA A 697 19.97 22.63 -20.46
N ASP A 698 19.16 21.58 -20.72
CA ASP A 698 19.60 20.19 -20.88
C ASP A 698 19.86 19.81 -22.33
N LEU A 699 19.42 20.63 -23.28
CA LEU A 699 19.63 20.38 -24.71
C LEU A 699 21.08 20.67 -25.12
N ARG A 700 21.62 19.77 -25.95
CA ARG A 700 22.94 19.89 -26.56
C ARG A 700 22.87 19.57 -28.04
N GLU A 701 23.53 20.37 -28.88
CA GLU A 701 23.51 20.21 -30.35
C GLU A 701 24.16 18.92 -30.84
N ASP A 702 24.97 18.29 -30.02
CA ASP A 702 25.71 17.05 -30.33
C ASP A 702 25.08 15.78 -29.78
N HIS A 703 23.91 15.89 -29.13
CA HIS A 703 23.19 14.76 -28.52
C HIS A 703 21.75 14.71 -29.01
N SER A 704 21.31 13.50 -29.36
CA SER A 704 19.90 13.24 -29.68
C SER A 704 19.05 13.26 -28.42
N GLN A 705 17.95 13.99 -28.49
CA GLN A 705 16.94 14.01 -27.45
C GLN A 705 15.93 12.89 -27.66
N ARG A 706 15.54 12.20 -26.58
CA ARG A 706 14.52 11.15 -26.59
C ARG A 706 13.28 11.59 -25.82
N PHE A 707 12.14 11.39 -26.44
CA PHE A 707 10.82 11.51 -25.81
C PHE A 707 10.26 10.10 -25.66
N VAL A 708 10.27 9.58 -24.42
CA VAL A 708 9.87 8.21 -24.11
C VAL A 708 8.37 8.15 -23.88
N PHE A 709 7.70 7.22 -24.54
CA PHE A 709 6.27 6.98 -24.36
C PHE A 709 6.06 6.18 -23.08
N ASP A 710 5.15 6.62 -22.26
CA ASP A 710 4.61 5.79 -21.20
C ASP A 710 3.60 4.76 -21.74
N SER A 711 3.07 3.92 -20.89
CA SER A 711 2.11 2.88 -21.31
C SER A 711 0.85 3.47 -21.90
N LEU A 712 0.37 4.60 -21.39
CA LEU A 712 -0.82 5.28 -21.90
C LEU A 712 -0.58 5.82 -23.31
N ALA A 713 0.53 6.53 -23.51
CA ALA A 713 0.89 7.06 -24.82
C ALA A 713 1.07 5.95 -25.87
N ILE A 714 1.61 4.78 -25.48
CA ILE A 714 1.71 3.63 -26.37
C ILE A 714 0.32 3.09 -26.74
N GLU A 715 -0.57 2.91 -25.76
CA GLU A 715 -1.92 2.39 -25.97
C GLU A 715 -2.77 3.33 -26.82
N GLU A 716 -2.74 4.62 -26.54
CA GLU A 716 -3.44 5.63 -27.30
C GLU A 716 -2.91 5.72 -28.74
N MET A 717 -1.60 5.65 -28.94
CA MET A 717 -1.00 5.58 -30.26
C MET A 717 -1.52 4.37 -31.05
N VAL A 718 -1.47 3.17 -30.45
CA VAL A 718 -1.90 1.93 -31.10
C VAL A 718 -3.40 1.96 -31.38
N SER A 719 -4.22 2.39 -30.44
CA SER A 719 -5.68 2.45 -30.59
C SER A 719 -6.09 3.43 -31.69
N THR A 720 -5.45 4.59 -31.76
CA THR A 720 -5.70 5.60 -32.80
C THR A 720 -5.33 5.09 -34.20
N ILE A 721 -4.19 4.40 -34.31
CA ILE A 721 -3.77 3.79 -35.58
C ILE A 721 -4.74 2.67 -36.00
N GLN A 722 -5.18 1.83 -35.05
CA GLN A 722 -6.18 0.77 -35.31
C GLN A 722 -7.54 1.34 -35.74
N ALA A 723 -7.90 2.52 -35.29
CA ALA A 723 -9.08 3.25 -35.74
C ALA A 723 -8.92 3.88 -37.14
N ASN A 724 -7.77 3.67 -37.79
CA ASN A 724 -7.39 4.26 -39.07
C ASN A 724 -7.37 5.81 -39.04
N GLU A 725 -7.01 6.37 -37.91
CA GLU A 725 -6.84 7.80 -37.68
C GLU A 725 -5.38 8.21 -37.79
N LYS A 726 -5.12 9.40 -38.31
CA LYS A 726 -3.76 9.89 -38.49
C LYS A 726 -3.25 10.61 -37.27
N ILE A 727 -2.04 10.25 -36.86
CA ILE A 727 -1.32 10.89 -35.75
C ILE A 727 -0.26 11.83 -36.27
N VAL A 728 -0.23 13.05 -35.74
CA VAL A 728 0.87 13.99 -35.89
C VAL A 728 1.52 14.23 -34.53
N PHE A 729 2.83 14.11 -34.47
CA PHE A 729 3.60 14.47 -33.28
C PHE A 729 3.94 15.95 -33.33
N VAL A 730 3.58 16.69 -32.29
CA VAL A 730 3.73 18.13 -32.21
C VAL A 730 4.64 18.51 -31.07
N ILE A 731 5.75 19.17 -31.38
CA ILE A 731 6.65 19.75 -30.40
C ILE A 731 6.14 21.12 -30.00
N LYS A 732 5.90 21.32 -28.70
CA LYS A 732 5.43 22.59 -28.14
C LYS A 732 6.42 23.16 -27.15
N ALA A 733 6.56 24.49 -27.17
CA ALA A 733 7.32 25.19 -26.13
C ALA A 733 6.40 25.70 -25.01
N SER A 734 6.84 25.59 -23.78
CA SER A 734 6.26 26.25 -22.62
C SER A 734 7.27 27.22 -21.98
N SER A 735 6.78 28.31 -21.41
CA SER A 735 7.61 29.27 -20.70
C SER A 735 6.88 29.78 -19.46
N PRO A 736 7.54 29.83 -18.28
CA PRO A 736 6.97 30.44 -17.08
C PRO A 736 6.90 31.97 -17.18
N LYS A 737 7.53 32.57 -18.20
CA LYS A 737 7.45 34.03 -18.48
C LYS A 737 6.42 34.29 -19.55
N ALA A 738 5.46 35.15 -19.25
CA ALA A 738 4.35 35.52 -20.17
C ALA A 738 4.80 36.15 -21.51
N PHE A 739 6.10 36.34 -21.76
CA PHE A 739 6.61 37.13 -22.89
C PHE A 739 7.93 36.58 -23.50
N ALA A 740 8.01 35.23 -23.67
CA ALA A 740 9.12 34.67 -24.45
C ALA A 740 8.98 35.16 -25.91
N LYS A 741 10.01 35.75 -26.48
CA LYS A 741 10.01 36.28 -27.86
C LYS A 741 11.28 35.90 -28.59
N ASN A 742 11.12 35.49 -29.87
CA ASN A 742 12.22 35.08 -30.73
C ASN A 742 13.08 33.93 -30.09
N GLU A 743 12.43 33.08 -29.37
CA GLU A 743 13.08 31.97 -28.70
C GLU A 743 12.60 30.63 -29.28
N SER A 744 13.48 29.92 -29.95
CA SER A 744 13.14 28.68 -30.64
C SER A 744 14.29 27.69 -30.72
N VAL A 745 13.97 26.45 -30.94
CA VAL A 745 14.90 25.35 -31.22
C VAL A 745 14.51 24.72 -32.56
N ASN A 746 15.48 24.50 -33.43
CA ASN A 746 15.30 23.70 -34.62
C ASN A 746 15.62 22.22 -34.29
N TRP A 747 14.70 21.33 -34.61
CA TRP A 747 14.79 19.89 -34.32
C TRP A 747 15.11 19.04 -35.57
N LEU A 748 15.50 19.69 -36.67
CA LEU A 748 15.83 19.02 -37.93
C LEU A 748 17.27 19.37 -38.33
N ASP A 749 18.07 18.37 -38.64
CA ASP A 749 19.38 18.58 -39.25
C ASP A 749 19.25 19.13 -40.66
N ALA A 750 20.00 20.19 -40.95
CA ALA A 750 20.04 20.83 -42.28
C ALA A 750 20.48 19.88 -43.38
N LYS A 751 21.30 18.90 -43.08
CA LYS A 751 21.79 17.88 -44.02
C LYS A 751 20.84 16.68 -44.15
N ARG A 752 19.83 16.59 -43.28
CA ARG A 752 18.88 15.48 -43.17
C ARG A 752 19.51 14.10 -42.94
N GLU A 753 20.74 14.07 -42.45
CA GLU A 753 21.42 12.83 -42.08
C GLU A 753 20.79 12.18 -40.85
N HIS A 754 20.18 13.00 -39.98
CA HIS A 754 19.52 12.58 -38.75
C HIS A 754 18.07 13.11 -38.69
N ARG A 755 17.16 12.42 -39.39
CA ARG A 755 15.72 12.68 -39.29
C ARG A 755 15.14 12.19 -37.99
N PRO A 756 14.05 12.78 -37.47
CA PRO A 756 13.30 12.22 -36.36
C PRO A 756 12.96 10.75 -36.59
N ARG A 757 13.15 9.95 -35.56
CA ARG A 757 12.92 8.50 -35.61
C ARG A 757 11.98 8.08 -34.51
N LEU A 758 10.94 7.34 -34.85
CA LEU A 758 10.11 6.65 -33.90
C LEU A 758 10.61 5.20 -33.78
N ILE A 759 11.02 4.84 -32.59
CA ILE A 759 11.60 3.54 -32.30
C ILE A 759 10.65 2.79 -31.37
N LEU A 760 10.30 1.55 -31.75
CA LEU A 760 9.50 0.64 -30.95
C LEU A 760 10.25 -0.66 -30.74
N ASN A 761 10.43 -1.05 -29.51
CA ASN A 761 10.89 -2.38 -29.13
C ASN A 761 9.68 -3.22 -28.75
N TYR A 762 9.58 -4.45 -29.30
CA TYR A 762 8.37 -5.27 -29.14
C TYR A 762 8.67 -6.76 -29.09
N ILE A 763 7.74 -7.52 -28.48
CA ILE A 763 7.74 -8.99 -28.49
C ILE A 763 6.42 -9.52 -29.02
N LYS A 764 6.47 -10.69 -29.67
CA LYS A 764 5.24 -11.38 -30.09
C LYS A 764 4.62 -12.09 -28.89
N LYS A 765 3.33 -11.86 -28.66
CA LYS A 765 2.58 -12.56 -27.63
C LYS A 765 2.41 -14.04 -27.99
N ARG A 766 2.59 -14.93 -27.02
CA ARG A 766 1.95 -16.25 -27.08
C ARG A 766 0.52 -16.11 -26.53
N ARG A 767 -0.44 -16.54 -27.33
CA ARG A 767 -1.84 -16.64 -26.86
C ARG A 767 -1.92 -17.79 -25.86
N ASN A 768 -1.93 -17.46 -24.58
CA ASN A 768 -2.48 -18.31 -23.52
C ASN A 768 -3.09 -17.37 -22.52
N GLY A 769 -4.39 -17.36 -22.40
CA GLY A 769 -5.14 -16.51 -21.47
C GLY A 769 -6.59 -16.44 -21.89
N VAL A 770 -7.43 -16.16 -20.93
CA VAL A 770 -8.87 -15.96 -21.08
C VAL A 770 -9.16 -14.71 -21.93
N ALA A 771 -10.26 -14.70 -22.64
CA ALA A 771 -10.72 -13.54 -23.39
C ALA A 771 -11.01 -12.35 -22.45
N PRO A 772 -10.75 -11.11 -22.87
CA PRO A 772 -11.06 -9.94 -22.06
C PRO A 772 -12.58 -9.76 -21.87
N VAL A 773 -12.97 -9.03 -20.84
CA VAL A 773 -14.35 -8.56 -20.69
C VAL A 773 -14.70 -7.58 -21.81
N THR A 774 -15.98 -7.46 -22.10
CA THR A 774 -16.47 -6.54 -23.12
C THR A 774 -17.55 -5.62 -22.55
N ASN A 775 -17.86 -4.53 -23.26
CA ASN A 775 -18.87 -3.55 -22.86
C ASN A 775 -18.62 -2.95 -21.48
N LEU A 776 -17.37 -2.67 -21.15
CA LEU A 776 -17.03 -1.93 -19.95
C LEU A 776 -17.59 -0.51 -20.06
N ARG A 777 -18.38 -0.11 -19.05
CA ARG A 777 -18.98 1.22 -18.97
C ARG A 777 -19.11 1.69 -17.55
N SER A 778 -19.22 2.99 -17.35
CA SER A 778 -19.49 3.62 -16.06
C SER A 778 -20.82 4.34 -16.04
N SER A 779 -21.42 4.44 -14.86
CA SER A 779 -22.58 5.26 -14.56
C SER A 779 -22.51 5.75 -13.13
N VAL A 780 -23.22 6.85 -12.82
CA VAL A 780 -23.30 7.34 -11.43
C VAL A 780 -24.59 6.83 -10.79
N GLU A 781 -24.46 6.07 -9.70
CA GLU A 781 -25.58 5.57 -8.91
C GLU A 781 -25.39 5.92 -7.43
N ASN A 782 -26.35 6.60 -6.81
CA ASN A 782 -26.33 6.96 -5.40
C ASN A 782 -25.04 7.67 -4.92
N GLY A 783 -24.43 8.47 -5.78
CA GLY A 783 -23.18 9.18 -5.47
C GLY A 783 -21.94 8.31 -5.57
N MET A 784 -22.03 7.14 -6.19
CA MET A 784 -20.91 6.25 -6.48
C MET A 784 -20.76 6.06 -7.99
N ILE A 785 -19.54 5.77 -8.43
CA ILE A 785 -19.29 5.35 -9.82
C ILE A 785 -19.53 3.84 -9.88
N ARG A 786 -20.55 3.44 -10.66
CA ARG A 786 -20.76 2.04 -11.00
C ARG A 786 -20.00 1.71 -12.25
N LEU A 787 -19.15 0.70 -12.18
CA LEU A 787 -18.50 0.06 -13.32
C LEU A 787 -19.21 -1.24 -13.62
N GLU A 788 -19.57 -1.49 -14.86
CA GLU A 788 -20.17 -2.75 -15.27
C GLU A 788 -19.61 -3.23 -16.62
N TRP A 789 -19.57 -4.53 -16.80
CA TRP A 789 -19.00 -5.18 -17.97
C TRP A 789 -19.75 -6.47 -18.32
N LYS A 790 -19.54 -6.96 -19.54
CA LYS A 790 -19.98 -8.28 -19.95
C LYS A 790 -18.82 -9.26 -19.76
N ARG A 791 -19.06 -10.36 -19.06
CA ARG A 791 -18.10 -11.44 -18.88
C ARG A 791 -17.80 -12.10 -20.23
N PRO A 792 -16.57 -12.61 -20.46
CA PRO A 792 -16.28 -13.43 -21.62
C PRO A 792 -17.05 -14.75 -21.56
N ASP A 793 -17.45 -15.23 -22.71
CA ASP A 793 -18.00 -16.58 -22.89
C ASP A 793 -16.82 -17.54 -23.15
N ASP A 794 -16.11 -17.88 -22.08
CA ASP A 794 -14.88 -18.63 -22.10
C ASP A 794 -14.89 -19.62 -20.92
N GLU A 795 -14.72 -20.90 -21.20
CA GLU A 795 -14.74 -21.97 -20.18
C GLU A 795 -13.64 -21.82 -19.14
N GLU A 796 -12.49 -21.22 -19.54
CA GLU A 796 -11.37 -20.97 -18.66
C GLU A 796 -11.57 -19.76 -17.75
N PHE A 797 -12.61 -18.95 -17.98
CA PHE A 797 -12.88 -17.75 -17.16
C PHE A 797 -13.18 -18.10 -15.70
N LYS A 798 -12.39 -17.53 -14.77
CA LYS A 798 -12.53 -17.72 -13.31
C LYS A 798 -12.86 -16.45 -12.55
N GLY A 799 -12.78 -15.29 -13.18
CA GLY A 799 -13.10 -14.02 -12.56
C GLY A 799 -12.42 -12.83 -13.20
N VAL A 800 -12.59 -11.69 -12.57
CA VAL A 800 -11.97 -10.43 -12.98
C VAL A 800 -11.23 -9.78 -11.83
N VAL A 801 -10.22 -8.98 -12.17
CA VAL A 801 -9.61 -7.96 -11.29
C VAL A 801 -9.90 -6.61 -11.88
N VAL A 802 -10.44 -5.69 -11.07
CA VAL A 802 -10.64 -4.29 -11.45
C VAL A 802 -9.59 -3.45 -10.74
N VAL A 803 -8.86 -2.68 -11.51
CA VAL A 803 -7.80 -1.80 -11.02
C VAL A 803 -8.13 -0.37 -11.37
N LYS A 804 -7.92 0.53 -10.42
CA LYS A 804 -8.00 1.98 -10.58
C LYS A 804 -6.62 2.59 -10.47
N ASN A 805 -6.29 3.51 -11.39
CA ASN A 805 -5.08 4.32 -11.30
C ASN A 805 -5.44 5.79 -11.54
N PRO A 806 -5.04 6.75 -10.69
CA PRO A 806 -5.34 8.16 -10.89
C PRO A 806 -4.42 8.85 -11.93
N PHE A 807 -3.37 8.18 -12.41
CA PHE A 807 -2.31 8.81 -13.22
C PHE A 807 -2.31 8.34 -14.67
N HIS A 808 -2.63 7.06 -14.91
CA HIS A 808 -2.61 6.45 -16.25
C HIS A 808 -3.49 5.20 -16.29
N ILE A 809 -3.77 4.72 -17.48
CA ILE A 809 -4.50 3.46 -17.69
C ILE A 809 -3.66 2.30 -17.11
N PRO A 810 -4.23 1.47 -16.22
CA PRO A 810 -3.52 0.32 -15.68
C PRO A 810 -3.11 -0.66 -16.77
N SER A 811 -1.83 -0.90 -16.91
CA SER A 811 -1.27 -1.84 -17.90
C SER A 811 -1.22 -3.29 -17.41
N THR A 812 -1.32 -3.48 -16.10
CA THR A 812 -1.31 -4.80 -15.45
C THR A 812 -2.29 -4.83 -14.28
N PRO A 813 -2.72 -6.02 -13.82
CA PRO A 813 -3.59 -6.15 -12.64
C PRO A 813 -2.99 -5.60 -11.32
N TYR A 814 -1.75 -5.11 -11.35
CA TYR A 814 -1.00 -4.61 -10.20
C TYR A 814 -0.61 -3.13 -10.36
N ASP A 815 -0.95 -2.54 -11.49
CA ASP A 815 -0.63 -1.18 -11.84
C ASP A 815 -1.73 -0.23 -11.33
N GLY A 816 -1.77 -0.04 -10.01
CA GLY A 816 -2.75 0.80 -9.34
C GLY A 816 -3.42 0.16 -8.13
N GLN A 817 -4.52 0.74 -7.70
CA GLN A 817 -5.32 0.25 -6.59
C GLN A 817 -6.32 -0.79 -7.08
N LYS A 818 -6.29 -1.98 -6.48
CA LYS A 818 -7.31 -3.00 -6.72
C LYS A 818 -8.64 -2.56 -6.12
N LEU A 819 -9.64 -2.43 -6.96
CA LEU A 819 -10.99 -2.05 -6.58
C LEU A 819 -11.86 -3.27 -6.29
N TYR A 820 -11.74 -4.29 -7.11
CA TYR A 820 -12.54 -5.51 -7.04
C TYR A 820 -11.74 -6.74 -7.50
N GLY A 821 -12.16 -7.92 -7.05
CA GLY A 821 -11.67 -9.19 -7.55
C GLY A 821 -12.70 -10.28 -7.26
N GLY A 822 -13.25 -10.88 -8.30
CA GLY A 822 -14.28 -11.91 -8.18
C GLY A 822 -15.03 -12.18 -9.47
N MET A 823 -16.22 -12.76 -9.34
CA MET A 823 -17.05 -13.26 -10.44
C MET A 823 -18.17 -12.31 -10.88
N ASP A 824 -18.38 -11.19 -10.19
CA ASP A 824 -19.44 -10.26 -10.54
C ASP A 824 -19.17 -9.55 -11.88
N ALA A 825 -20.24 -9.02 -12.48
CA ALA A 825 -20.19 -8.26 -13.72
C ALA A 825 -20.26 -6.75 -13.49
N TYR A 826 -20.11 -6.31 -12.25
CA TYR A 826 -20.09 -4.91 -11.86
C TYR A 826 -19.33 -4.73 -10.53
N THR A 827 -18.92 -3.50 -10.27
CA THR A 827 -18.43 -3.04 -8.97
C THR A 827 -18.74 -1.56 -8.80
N PHE A 828 -18.48 -1.03 -7.61
CA PHE A 828 -18.60 0.40 -7.32
C PHE A 828 -17.26 0.98 -6.91
N ASP A 829 -16.98 2.17 -7.39
CA ASP A 829 -15.96 3.06 -6.85
C ASP A 829 -16.64 4.31 -6.29
N ASN A 830 -16.02 4.90 -5.33
CA ASN A 830 -16.55 6.08 -4.69
C ASN A 830 -16.26 7.32 -5.54
N PHE A 831 -17.15 8.31 -5.48
CA PHE A 831 -16.97 9.54 -6.20
C PHE A 831 -15.70 10.29 -5.77
N GLY A 832 -15.21 10.08 -4.50
CA GLY A 832 -13.99 10.68 -3.91
C GLY A 832 -13.49 11.93 -4.60
N ASP A 833 -12.58 12.67 -4.14
CA ASP A 833 -12.16 13.97 -4.69
C ASP A 833 -12.46 14.16 -6.17
N THR A 834 -13.45 15.00 -6.45
CA THR A 834 -14.09 15.20 -7.76
C THR A 834 -13.19 15.83 -8.82
N GLU A 835 -11.92 16.08 -8.52
CA GLU A 835 -11.01 16.82 -9.39
C GLU A 835 -9.92 15.96 -10.05
N VAL A 836 -9.86 14.65 -9.77
CA VAL A 836 -8.80 13.79 -10.31
C VAL A 836 -9.39 12.81 -11.33
N SER A 837 -8.89 12.87 -12.56
CA SER A 837 -9.17 11.85 -13.58
C SER A 837 -8.84 10.47 -13.03
N LYS A 838 -9.69 9.48 -13.29
CA LYS A 838 -9.51 8.11 -12.85
C LYS A 838 -9.50 7.20 -14.07
N TYR A 839 -8.55 6.30 -14.10
CA TYR A 839 -8.45 5.28 -15.14
C TYR A 839 -8.78 3.93 -14.54
N TYR A 840 -9.64 3.19 -15.21
CA TYR A 840 -10.06 1.86 -14.79
C TYR A 840 -9.64 0.82 -15.82
N ALA A 841 -9.16 -0.31 -15.36
CA ALA A 841 -8.92 -1.48 -16.18
C ALA A 841 -9.52 -2.74 -15.55
N VAL A 842 -10.14 -3.55 -16.37
CA VAL A 842 -10.71 -4.84 -15.96
C VAL A 842 -9.96 -5.95 -16.67
N PHE A 843 -9.31 -6.81 -15.88
CA PHE A 843 -8.57 -7.97 -16.36
C PHE A 843 -9.35 -9.24 -16.03
N ALA A 844 -9.76 -10.00 -17.03
CA ALA A 844 -10.26 -11.35 -16.80
C ALA A 844 -9.10 -12.29 -16.47
N TYR A 845 -9.35 -13.38 -15.72
CA TYR A 845 -8.33 -14.36 -15.41
C TYR A 845 -8.89 -15.79 -15.41
N ASP A 846 -8.01 -16.74 -15.67
CA ASP A 846 -8.24 -18.16 -15.54
C ASP A 846 -7.85 -18.69 -14.14
N GLU A 847 -7.85 -20.00 -13.95
CA GLU A 847 -7.56 -20.61 -12.65
C GLU A 847 -6.10 -20.44 -12.21
N VAL A 848 -5.18 -20.23 -13.15
CA VAL A 848 -3.72 -20.19 -12.85
C VAL A 848 -3.28 -19.00 -12.03
N PRO A 849 -3.70 -17.71 -12.11
CA PRO A 849 -4.42 -16.99 -13.17
C PRO A 849 -3.48 -16.42 -14.25
N ASN A 850 -3.76 -16.68 -15.48
CA ASN A 850 -3.30 -15.85 -16.58
C ASN A 850 -4.31 -14.75 -16.81
N PHE A 851 -3.86 -13.54 -17.05
CA PHE A 851 -4.72 -12.39 -17.22
C PHE A 851 -4.96 -12.10 -18.71
N SER A 852 -6.19 -11.69 -19.03
CA SER A 852 -6.53 -11.14 -20.33
C SER A 852 -5.82 -9.80 -20.56
N GLU A 853 -5.89 -9.31 -21.80
CA GLU A 853 -5.72 -7.89 -22.06
C GLU A 853 -6.73 -7.09 -21.23
N PRO A 854 -6.37 -5.89 -20.80
CA PRO A 854 -7.27 -5.01 -20.07
C PRO A 854 -8.44 -4.55 -20.97
N ALA A 855 -9.65 -4.57 -20.43
CA ALA A 855 -10.68 -3.67 -20.90
C ALA A 855 -10.55 -2.36 -20.12
N VAL A 856 -10.37 -1.25 -20.79
CA VAL A 856 -10.02 0.04 -20.18
C VAL A 856 -11.14 1.07 -20.30
N LEU A 857 -11.23 1.93 -19.31
CA LEU A 857 -12.17 3.06 -19.30
C LEU A 857 -11.50 4.26 -18.65
N PRO A 858 -11.15 5.29 -19.39
CA PRO A 858 -10.84 6.60 -18.83
C PRO A 858 -12.13 7.21 -18.27
N TYR A 859 -12.11 7.71 -17.06
CA TYR A 859 -13.22 8.43 -16.45
C TYR A 859 -12.80 9.87 -16.20
N ASN A 860 -13.35 10.78 -16.98
CA ASN A 860 -13.21 12.21 -16.79
C ASN A 860 -14.54 12.77 -16.25
N ILE A 861 -14.45 13.68 -15.29
CA ILE A 861 -15.60 14.24 -14.57
C ILE A 861 -16.47 15.15 -15.47
N GLU A 862 -15.97 15.53 -16.64
CA GLU A 862 -16.68 16.40 -17.58
C GLU A 862 -17.76 15.68 -18.43
N ASP A 863 -17.86 14.36 -18.35
CA ASP A 863 -18.87 13.51 -18.96
C ASP A 863 -19.86 13.00 -17.87
#